data_ef549a75b3354caecaca48743f6638ea
#
_entry.id   ef549a75b3354caecaca48743f6638ea
#
_cell.length_a   1.000
_cell.length_b   1.000
_cell.length_c   1.000
_cell.angle_alpha   90.00
_cell.angle_beta   90.00
_cell.angle_gamma   90.00
#
_symmetry.space_group_name_H-M   'P 1'
#
loop_
_entity.id
_entity.type
_entity.pdbx_description
1 polymer ?
#
loop_
_entity_poly.entity_id
_entity_poly.type
_entity_poly.pdbx_seq_one_letter_code
_entity_poly.pdbx_strand_id
1 'polypeptide(L)'
;MKRYILFIFLSLFINNLIAQQIIKGKITDYNTKEPVSGATITGGSGKTVSSENGHFEIKIPDFVKSLIISHVSYETQEIQLSDPSPFLEISLISNMMNLSTVRVTGYENNRRLMETAGAIGLLNAQQLRRGDNMDILPALNTIPGVKMEAYSAGNYRIAIRGSLINNPWGIRNVRIYWNEIPLSSPDGTAQKSIDFDPAIIGSVEVLKGPSGSIYGAGNGGVLLIKNSKAEIGQTAAETGYTAGSYGFSRFHASFKTSGDNANVIANLVSQRYEGYRENNWGNKDVINIFSQLTVNPERNLNLFVTHTTGSLGIAGGLSKEQMDENPRQALQFNKDNKISVKKYDATAVGISQIYRFSDNFSNTSGIYTNFQTYDHPYGSSIYYNGYLHESLSGYGGRTKFVWNNQTGKISARINIGGEYQYQYQIANTYEVINDQPGTWPEDGDLFQSDIVKSKATAVFVQAELDLPCNFFLTVGGSYTRLSYDILDLFKSSSHTDYSGLLRFPAKFSPRVGLVKLLGEYLSVHASTSYGYSPPPLWEINNYDGTLNKSIFPEDGINYELGLRGNLLNNKLDFDITTYQMFLKNAVVPVVRPNGTTAYKNAGSTTQKGLEAMLTYQFISDATKPVSQMKGWLSYAYSNYKFREYTTQSYDWSTNTVITLDHSGNKVTGVMPHSLSAGIDLETKCGIYFNTTGYYYDKTPLNDANTYYADAYTQINAKFGYKKSIRCFQVDIFAGINNAGNTQYSSLLLYNADANGVPPQFYNPSAGRNFYGGMKLKLVLK
;
A
#
# COMPACT_ATOMS: atom_id res chain seq x y z
N MET A 1 18.64 -56.13 10.63
CA MET A 1 17.67 -55.02 10.77
C MET A 1 17.70 -53.97 9.63
N LYS A 2 18.68 -53.87 8.74
CA LYS A 2 18.73 -52.90 7.63
C LYS A 2 17.99 -53.33 6.34
N ARG A 3 17.46 -54.53 6.22
CA ARG A 3 16.73 -55.04 5.03
C ARG A 3 15.21 -54.98 5.14
N TYR A 4 14.67 -54.75 6.32
CA TYR A 4 13.20 -54.65 6.54
C TYR A 4 12.66 -53.24 6.50
N ILE A 5 13.54 -52.21 6.62
CA ILE A 5 13.15 -50.79 6.54
C ILE A 5 12.91 -50.37 5.08
N LEU A 6 13.57 -51.04 4.12
CA LEU A 6 13.37 -50.73 2.70
C LEU A 6 12.05 -51.30 2.13
N PHE A 7 11.52 -52.35 2.74
CA PHE A 7 10.23 -52.94 2.32
C PHE A 7 9.00 -52.20 2.90
N ILE A 8 9.15 -51.52 4.03
CA ILE A 8 8.09 -50.68 4.61
C ILE A 8 7.99 -49.36 3.86
N PHE A 9 9.07 -48.85 3.29
CA PHE A 9 9.03 -47.63 2.44
C PHE A 9 8.48 -47.90 1.04
N LEU A 10 8.50 -49.12 0.55
CA LEU A 10 7.98 -49.48 -0.79
C LEU A 10 6.49 -49.84 -0.77
N SER A 11 5.90 -50.12 0.41
CA SER A 11 4.47 -50.45 0.54
C SER A 11 3.57 -49.25 0.77
N LEU A 12 4.12 -48.00 0.86
CA LEU A 12 3.35 -46.76 1.02
C LEU A 12 3.02 -46.07 -0.31
N PHE A 13 3.43 -46.59 -1.44
CA PHE A 13 2.99 -46.20 -2.77
C PHE A 13 1.85 -47.09 -3.30
N ILE A 14 0.79 -47.25 -2.53
CA ILE A 14 -0.49 -47.70 -3.09
C ILE A 14 -1.04 -46.49 -3.85
N ASN A 15 -0.80 -46.44 -5.15
CA ASN A 15 -1.50 -45.55 -6.06
C ASN A 15 -2.99 -45.86 -5.92
N ASN A 16 -3.74 -44.98 -5.27
CA ASN A 16 -5.18 -44.95 -5.42
C ASN A 16 -5.47 -44.66 -6.89
N LEU A 17 -5.83 -45.66 -7.67
CA LEU A 17 -6.42 -45.50 -8.99
C LEU A 17 -7.77 -44.83 -8.82
N ILE A 18 -7.75 -43.49 -8.72
CA ILE A 18 -8.98 -42.71 -8.79
C ILE A 18 -9.45 -42.78 -10.24
N ALA A 19 -10.63 -43.28 -10.47
CA ALA A 19 -11.27 -43.22 -11.78
C ALA A 19 -11.28 -41.77 -12.27
N GLN A 20 -10.78 -41.53 -13.46
CA GLN A 20 -10.64 -40.19 -14.06
C GLN A 20 -11.51 -40.10 -15.32
N GLN A 21 -12.28 -39.08 -15.44
CA GLN A 21 -12.98 -38.72 -16.67
C GLN A 21 -12.19 -37.68 -17.47
N ILE A 22 -12.24 -37.77 -18.78
CA ILE A 22 -11.63 -36.80 -19.69
C ILE A 22 -12.74 -35.93 -20.25
N ILE A 23 -12.61 -34.62 -20.00
CA ILE A 23 -13.54 -33.60 -20.55
C ILE A 23 -12.78 -32.78 -21.58
N LYS A 24 -13.41 -32.61 -22.74
CA LYS A 24 -12.91 -31.78 -23.83
C LYS A 24 -13.87 -30.61 -24.05
N GLY A 25 -13.32 -29.50 -24.53
CA GLY A 25 -14.17 -28.36 -24.87
C GLY A 25 -13.47 -27.30 -25.66
N LYS A 26 -14.22 -26.24 -25.95
CA LYS A 26 -13.73 -25.04 -26.62
C LYS A 26 -14.16 -23.81 -25.84
N ILE A 27 -13.23 -22.91 -25.62
CA ILE A 27 -13.47 -21.64 -24.96
C ILE A 27 -13.45 -20.51 -25.99
N THR A 28 -14.51 -19.68 -26.01
CA THR A 28 -14.65 -18.54 -26.90
C THR A 28 -14.99 -17.27 -26.11
N ASP A 29 -14.69 -16.12 -26.64
CA ASP A 29 -15.18 -14.84 -26.14
C ASP A 29 -16.71 -14.75 -26.39
N TYR A 30 -17.45 -14.32 -25.39
CA TYR A 30 -18.91 -14.23 -25.47
C TYR A 30 -19.37 -13.26 -26.57
N ASN A 31 -18.70 -12.12 -26.72
CA ASN A 31 -19.09 -11.06 -27.64
C ASN A 31 -18.55 -11.28 -29.06
N THR A 32 -17.27 -11.64 -29.18
CA THR A 32 -16.58 -11.76 -30.48
C THR A 32 -16.66 -13.15 -31.07
N LYS A 33 -16.98 -14.19 -30.26
CA LYS A 33 -16.93 -15.60 -30.60
C LYS A 33 -15.55 -16.09 -31.05
N GLU A 34 -14.51 -15.27 -30.91
CA GLU A 34 -13.14 -15.67 -31.15
C GLU A 34 -12.64 -16.66 -30.09
N PRO A 35 -11.76 -17.60 -30.44
CA PRO A 35 -11.21 -18.54 -29.47
C PRO A 35 -10.37 -17.82 -28.40
N VAL A 36 -10.54 -18.21 -27.14
CA VAL A 36 -9.78 -17.71 -26.00
C VAL A 36 -8.62 -18.66 -25.72
N SER A 37 -7.42 -18.21 -26.01
CA SER A 37 -6.17 -18.91 -25.70
C SER A 37 -5.70 -18.62 -24.29
N GLY A 38 -5.10 -19.57 -23.59
CA GLY A 38 -4.52 -19.35 -22.26
C GLY A 38 -5.52 -19.30 -21.11
N ALA A 39 -6.80 -19.62 -21.36
CA ALA A 39 -7.75 -19.78 -20.27
C ALA A 39 -7.42 -21.04 -19.46
N THR A 40 -7.38 -20.91 -18.16
CA THR A 40 -7.14 -21.98 -17.21
C THR A 40 -8.43 -22.69 -16.84
N ILE A 41 -8.43 -23.99 -16.96
CA ILE A 41 -9.55 -24.87 -16.60
C ILE A 41 -9.10 -25.73 -15.43
N THR A 42 -9.82 -25.68 -14.31
CA THR A 42 -9.55 -26.46 -13.11
C THR A 42 -10.78 -27.27 -12.71
N GLY A 43 -10.58 -28.52 -12.32
CA GLY A 43 -11.63 -29.39 -11.81
C GLY A 43 -11.04 -30.37 -10.80
N GLY A 44 -11.31 -30.20 -9.51
CA GLY A 44 -10.67 -30.99 -8.46
C GLY A 44 -9.16 -30.87 -8.51
N SER A 45 -8.45 -31.99 -8.68
CA SER A 45 -7.01 -32.04 -8.87
C SER A 45 -6.58 -31.87 -10.34
N GLY A 46 -7.52 -31.89 -11.29
CA GLY A 46 -7.23 -31.71 -12.71
C GLY A 46 -7.09 -30.23 -13.09
N LYS A 47 -6.15 -29.95 -14.00
CA LYS A 47 -5.88 -28.60 -14.49
C LYS A 47 -5.32 -28.64 -15.90
N THR A 48 -5.75 -27.73 -16.74
CA THR A 48 -5.28 -27.55 -18.11
C THR A 48 -5.41 -26.11 -18.56
N VAL A 49 -4.90 -25.79 -19.74
CA VAL A 49 -4.98 -24.45 -20.35
C VAL A 49 -5.52 -24.59 -21.77
N SER A 50 -6.35 -23.65 -22.21
CA SER A 50 -6.85 -23.64 -23.58
C SER A 50 -5.76 -23.30 -24.59
N SER A 51 -5.74 -24.00 -25.72
CA SER A 51 -4.83 -23.79 -26.85
C SER A 51 -5.10 -22.47 -27.60
N GLU A 52 -4.27 -22.11 -28.58
CA GLU A 52 -4.47 -20.94 -29.45
C GLU A 52 -5.84 -20.94 -30.15
N ASN A 53 -6.40 -22.11 -30.42
CA ASN A 53 -7.73 -22.26 -31.03
C ASN A 53 -8.85 -22.41 -29.99
N GLY A 54 -8.55 -22.13 -28.70
CA GLY A 54 -9.51 -22.20 -27.61
C GLY A 54 -9.85 -23.61 -27.12
N HIS A 55 -9.30 -24.68 -27.72
CA HIS A 55 -9.60 -26.05 -27.32
C HIS A 55 -8.85 -26.43 -26.05
N PHE A 56 -9.49 -27.22 -25.19
CA PHE A 56 -8.88 -27.79 -24.00
C PHE A 56 -9.28 -29.26 -23.82
N GLU A 57 -8.43 -30.00 -23.12
CA GLU A 57 -8.68 -31.34 -22.62
C GLU A 57 -8.22 -31.39 -21.16
N ILE A 58 -9.09 -31.83 -20.26
CA ILE A 58 -8.81 -31.92 -18.82
C ILE A 58 -9.16 -33.31 -18.30
N LYS A 59 -8.27 -33.88 -17.49
CA LYS A 59 -8.51 -35.10 -16.73
C LYS A 59 -8.90 -34.74 -15.32
N ILE A 60 -10.06 -35.18 -14.89
CA ILE A 60 -10.58 -34.90 -13.56
C ILE A 60 -11.09 -36.16 -12.88
N PRO A 61 -11.06 -36.26 -11.56
CA PRO A 61 -11.72 -37.35 -10.82
C PRO A 61 -13.25 -37.36 -11.09
N ASP A 62 -13.83 -38.56 -11.14
CA ASP A 62 -15.26 -38.72 -11.44
C ASP A 62 -16.22 -38.06 -10.46
N PHE A 63 -15.75 -37.79 -9.23
CA PHE A 63 -16.57 -37.07 -8.23
C PHE A 63 -16.60 -35.55 -8.41
N VAL A 64 -15.81 -34.99 -9.32
CA VAL A 64 -15.80 -33.54 -9.61
C VAL A 64 -17.03 -33.20 -10.46
N LYS A 65 -17.84 -32.28 -9.93
CA LYS A 65 -19.11 -31.87 -10.55
C LYS A 65 -19.07 -30.46 -11.15
N SER A 66 -17.96 -29.73 -11.01
CA SER A 66 -17.81 -28.42 -11.64
C SER A 66 -16.39 -28.19 -12.15
N LEU A 67 -16.28 -27.38 -13.20
CA LEU A 67 -15.05 -26.83 -13.72
C LEU A 67 -15.00 -25.33 -13.44
N ILE A 68 -13.87 -24.85 -12.97
CA ILE A 68 -13.61 -23.42 -12.84
C ILE A 68 -12.73 -23.01 -14.01
N ILE A 69 -13.21 -22.06 -14.80
CA ILE A 69 -12.51 -21.50 -15.94
C ILE A 69 -12.11 -20.07 -15.60
N SER A 70 -10.84 -19.78 -15.65
CA SER A 70 -10.30 -18.45 -15.33
C SER A 70 -9.33 -17.99 -16.42
N HIS A 71 -9.35 -16.70 -16.71
CA HIS A 71 -8.42 -16.07 -17.63
C HIS A 71 -8.19 -14.61 -17.19
N VAL A 72 -6.97 -14.09 -17.38
CA VAL A 72 -6.58 -12.72 -16.95
C VAL A 72 -7.48 -11.61 -17.52
N SER A 73 -8.06 -11.84 -18.70
CA SER A 73 -8.92 -10.88 -19.41
C SER A 73 -10.40 -11.23 -19.40
N TYR A 74 -10.79 -12.28 -18.67
CA TYR A 74 -12.16 -12.78 -18.66
C TYR A 74 -12.64 -13.05 -17.24
N GLU A 75 -13.96 -12.99 -17.05
CA GLU A 75 -14.59 -13.36 -15.79
C GLU A 75 -14.38 -14.84 -15.51
N THR A 76 -14.04 -15.16 -14.28
CA THR A 76 -13.95 -16.55 -13.85
C THR A 76 -15.36 -17.15 -13.83
N GLN A 77 -15.58 -18.22 -14.56
CA GLN A 77 -16.84 -18.95 -14.59
C GLN A 77 -16.71 -20.32 -13.94
N GLU A 78 -17.73 -20.70 -13.19
CA GLU A 78 -17.90 -22.06 -12.70
C GLU A 78 -18.97 -22.76 -13.54
N ILE A 79 -18.59 -23.82 -14.23
CA ILE A 79 -19.49 -24.64 -15.08
C ILE A 79 -19.85 -25.90 -14.33
N GLN A 80 -21.11 -26.07 -14.03
CA GLN A 80 -21.61 -27.33 -13.45
C GLN A 80 -21.65 -28.42 -14.52
N LEU A 81 -21.07 -29.56 -14.19
CA LEU A 81 -21.10 -30.75 -15.04
C LEU A 81 -22.38 -31.53 -14.74
N SER A 82 -23.44 -31.31 -15.51
CA SER A 82 -24.75 -31.89 -15.24
C SER A 82 -25.01 -33.25 -15.91
N ASP A 83 -24.17 -33.63 -16.89
CA ASP A 83 -24.13 -34.94 -17.56
C ASP A 83 -22.76 -35.11 -18.23
N PRO A 84 -22.26 -36.33 -18.48
CA PRO A 84 -21.01 -36.51 -19.18
C PRO A 84 -21.11 -36.12 -20.64
N SER A 85 -21.19 -34.82 -20.91
CA SER A 85 -21.08 -34.30 -22.27
C SER A 85 -19.61 -34.41 -22.70
N PRO A 86 -19.28 -35.13 -23.76
CA PRO A 86 -17.91 -35.32 -24.19
C PRO A 86 -17.22 -34.05 -24.67
N PHE A 87 -18.00 -32.97 -24.92
CA PHE A 87 -17.50 -31.70 -25.42
C PHE A 87 -18.27 -30.51 -24.85
N LEU A 88 -17.57 -29.56 -24.23
CA LEU A 88 -18.15 -28.33 -23.65
C LEU A 88 -17.87 -27.11 -24.53
N GLU A 89 -18.88 -26.37 -24.89
CA GLU A 89 -18.74 -25.04 -25.48
C GLU A 89 -18.90 -23.99 -24.39
N ILE A 90 -17.82 -23.27 -24.09
CA ILE A 90 -17.78 -22.27 -23.02
C ILE A 90 -17.52 -20.90 -23.62
N SER A 91 -18.39 -19.94 -23.31
CA SER A 91 -18.20 -18.55 -23.72
C SER A 91 -17.87 -17.71 -22.52
N LEU A 92 -16.65 -17.12 -22.49
CA LEU A 92 -16.19 -16.24 -21.41
C LEU A 92 -16.57 -14.79 -21.71
N ILE A 93 -17.00 -14.10 -20.67
CA ILE A 93 -17.25 -12.66 -20.73
C ILE A 93 -15.96 -11.94 -20.43
N SER A 94 -15.53 -11.04 -21.32
CA SER A 94 -14.30 -10.27 -21.15
C SER A 94 -14.33 -9.49 -19.85
N ASN A 95 -13.33 -9.72 -18.99
CA ASN A 95 -13.18 -9.04 -17.71
C ASN A 95 -12.47 -7.70 -17.94
N MET A 96 -13.21 -6.71 -18.35
CA MET A 96 -12.76 -5.33 -18.29
C MET A 96 -13.28 -4.76 -16.99
N MET A 97 -12.42 -4.68 -15.97
CA MET A 97 -12.63 -4.04 -14.66
C MET A 97 -14.11 -3.70 -14.36
N ASN A 98 -14.93 -4.72 -14.32
CA ASN A 98 -16.33 -4.57 -14.00
C ASN A 98 -16.43 -4.57 -12.47
N LEU A 99 -16.83 -3.44 -11.87
CA LEU A 99 -17.04 -3.31 -10.42
C LEU A 99 -17.94 -4.40 -9.84
N SER A 100 -18.86 -4.95 -10.67
CA SER A 100 -19.77 -6.01 -10.24
C SER A 100 -19.08 -7.35 -9.96
N THR A 101 -17.90 -7.60 -10.52
CA THR A 101 -17.17 -8.87 -10.42
C THR A 101 -15.86 -8.77 -9.61
N VAL A 102 -15.35 -7.56 -9.38
CA VAL A 102 -14.13 -7.35 -8.58
C VAL A 102 -14.34 -7.83 -7.16
N ARG A 103 -13.52 -8.79 -6.74
CA ARG A 103 -13.47 -9.27 -5.36
C ARG A 103 -12.40 -8.51 -4.59
N VAL A 104 -12.76 -8.09 -3.39
CA VAL A 104 -11.86 -7.43 -2.45
C VAL A 104 -11.56 -8.36 -1.27
N THR A 105 -10.35 -8.30 -0.78
CA THR A 105 -9.95 -9.03 0.43
C THR A 105 -9.94 -8.13 1.66
N GLY A 106 -10.17 -6.85 1.44
CA GLY A 106 -10.35 -5.89 2.52
C GLY A 106 -11.42 -6.31 3.51
N TYR A 107 -11.18 -6.02 4.79
CA TYR A 107 -11.97 -6.50 5.92
C TYR A 107 -12.06 -8.04 6.02
N GLU A 108 -11.11 -8.78 5.42
CA GLU A 108 -10.99 -10.25 5.47
C GLU A 108 -12.17 -11.02 4.85
N ASN A 109 -12.97 -10.39 3.99
CA ASN A 109 -14.24 -10.97 3.56
C ASN A 109 -14.23 -11.63 2.17
N ASN A 110 -13.24 -11.39 1.31
CA ASN A 110 -13.16 -11.96 -0.04
C ASN A 110 -14.52 -11.93 -0.80
N ARG A 111 -15.19 -10.78 -0.74
CA ARG A 111 -16.49 -10.54 -1.37
C ARG A 111 -16.38 -9.66 -2.59
N ARG A 112 -17.45 -9.61 -3.39
CA ARG A 112 -17.56 -8.60 -4.43
C ARG A 112 -17.57 -7.20 -3.81
N LEU A 113 -16.90 -6.26 -4.46
CA LEU A 113 -16.86 -4.86 -3.99
C LEU A 113 -18.27 -4.29 -3.79
N MET A 114 -19.21 -4.66 -4.65
CA MET A 114 -20.62 -4.28 -4.56
C MET A 114 -21.34 -4.75 -3.28
N GLU A 115 -20.81 -5.79 -2.62
CA GLU A 115 -21.36 -6.38 -1.39
C GLU A 115 -20.61 -5.93 -0.15
N THR A 116 -19.59 -5.07 -0.30
CA THR A 116 -18.72 -4.65 0.79
C THR A 116 -19.03 -3.21 1.21
N ALA A 117 -19.34 -3.00 2.49
CA ALA A 117 -19.53 -1.66 3.04
C ALA A 117 -18.17 -0.98 3.31
N GLY A 118 -18.09 0.34 3.02
CA GLY A 118 -16.91 1.18 3.24
C GLY A 118 -16.20 1.56 1.94
N ALA A 119 -15.45 2.66 1.98
CA ALA A 119 -14.71 3.17 0.83
C ALA A 119 -13.41 2.37 0.62
N ILE A 120 -13.28 1.73 -0.55
CA ILE A 120 -12.12 0.90 -0.91
C ILE A 120 -11.57 1.38 -2.26
N GLY A 121 -10.30 1.79 -2.27
CA GLY A 121 -9.56 2.05 -3.51
C GLY A 121 -8.87 0.79 -4.01
N LEU A 122 -8.87 0.58 -5.32
CA LEU A 122 -8.26 -0.61 -5.94
C LEU A 122 -7.31 -0.19 -7.04
N LEU A 123 -6.13 -0.83 -7.07
CA LEU A 123 -5.17 -0.74 -8.16
C LEU A 123 -4.73 -2.15 -8.57
N ASN A 124 -4.79 -2.42 -9.85
CA ASN A 124 -4.24 -3.64 -10.43
C ASN A 124 -2.84 -3.40 -11.03
N ALA A 125 -2.17 -4.47 -11.46
CA ALA A 125 -0.82 -4.40 -12.01
C ALA A 125 -0.70 -3.48 -13.25
N GLN A 126 -1.74 -3.36 -14.08
CA GLN A 126 -1.73 -2.47 -15.26
C GLN A 126 -1.75 -1.00 -14.82
N GLN A 127 -2.60 -0.66 -13.86
CA GLN A 127 -2.69 0.69 -13.30
C GLN A 127 -1.40 1.11 -12.59
N LEU A 128 -0.78 0.18 -11.85
CA LEU A 128 0.51 0.41 -11.17
C LEU A 128 1.65 0.72 -12.14
N ARG A 129 1.57 0.25 -13.40
CA ARG A 129 2.63 0.38 -14.43
C ARG A 129 2.35 1.44 -15.48
N ARG A 130 1.39 2.34 -15.27
CA ARG A 130 1.09 3.45 -16.22
C ARG A 130 2.24 4.42 -16.38
N GLY A 131 3.07 4.62 -15.35
CA GLY A 131 4.20 5.56 -15.33
C GLY A 131 5.55 4.96 -15.72
N ASP A 132 6.61 5.58 -15.23
CA ASP A 132 8.02 5.24 -15.45
C ASP A 132 8.49 3.98 -14.72
N ASN A 133 7.68 3.45 -13.82
CA ASN A 133 7.95 2.34 -12.94
C ASN A 133 9.02 2.60 -11.86
N MET A 134 9.33 3.85 -11.54
CA MET A 134 10.22 4.19 -10.44
C MET A 134 9.65 3.72 -9.09
N ASP A 135 8.35 3.96 -8.89
CA ASP A 135 7.56 3.54 -7.73
C ASP A 135 6.05 3.51 -8.05
N ILE A 136 5.20 3.27 -7.04
CA ILE A 136 3.73 3.27 -7.19
C ILE A 136 3.07 4.61 -6.87
N LEU A 137 3.82 5.65 -6.55
CA LEU A 137 3.30 6.97 -6.16
C LEU A 137 2.31 7.55 -7.18
N PRO A 138 2.62 7.57 -8.50
CA PRO A 138 1.68 8.09 -9.48
C PRO A 138 0.35 7.32 -9.51
N ALA A 139 0.42 5.99 -9.33
CA ALA A 139 -0.78 5.16 -9.32
C ALA A 139 -1.61 5.35 -8.04
N LEU A 140 -1.00 5.37 -6.85
CA LEU A 140 -1.72 5.60 -5.59
C LEU A 140 -2.43 6.95 -5.58
N ASN A 141 -1.82 7.98 -6.17
CA ASN A 141 -2.42 9.31 -6.30
C ASN A 141 -3.60 9.37 -7.27
N THR A 142 -3.96 8.28 -7.95
CA THR A 142 -5.21 8.17 -8.71
C THR A 142 -6.39 7.67 -7.87
N ILE A 143 -6.17 7.25 -6.62
CA ILE A 143 -7.24 6.86 -5.70
C ILE A 143 -7.76 8.10 -4.99
N PRO A 144 -9.08 8.42 -5.04
CA PRO A 144 -9.61 9.62 -4.40
C PRO A 144 -9.40 9.57 -2.89
N GLY A 145 -8.94 10.69 -2.31
CA GLY A 145 -8.64 10.80 -0.88
C GLY A 145 -7.33 10.18 -0.43
N VAL A 146 -6.50 9.67 -1.35
CA VAL A 146 -5.15 9.15 -1.09
C VAL A 146 -4.12 10.10 -1.67
N LYS A 147 -3.10 10.42 -0.88
CA LYS A 147 -1.94 11.20 -1.31
C LYS A 147 -0.67 10.51 -0.87
N MET A 148 0.15 10.12 -1.81
CA MET A 148 1.52 9.69 -1.58
C MET A 148 2.47 10.78 -2.06
N GLU A 149 3.49 11.08 -1.30
CA GLU A 149 4.51 12.08 -1.59
C GLU A 149 5.88 11.47 -1.37
N ALA A 150 6.89 11.95 -2.10
CA ALA A 150 8.26 11.51 -1.96
C ALA A 150 9.18 12.70 -1.65
N TYR A 151 9.98 12.55 -0.61
CA TYR A 151 11.05 13.48 -0.28
C TYR A 151 12.25 13.32 -1.24
N SER A 152 12.58 12.08 -1.48
CA SER A 152 13.54 11.59 -2.47
C SER A 152 13.16 10.15 -2.82
N ALA A 153 13.76 9.58 -3.86
CA ALA A 153 13.47 8.21 -4.28
C ALA A 153 13.68 7.22 -3.11
N GLY A 154 12.62 6.51 -2.70
CA GLY A 154 12.65 5.57 -1.57
C GLY A 154 12.24 6.15 -0.21
N ASN A 155 11.97 7.45 -0.12
CA ASN A 155 11.52 8.08 1.13
C ASN A 155 10.12 8.67 0.97
N TYR A 156 9.12 7.93 1.40
CA TYR A 156 7.70 8.21 1.13
C TYR A 156 6.93 8.64 2.35
N ARG A 157 5.87 9.43 2.09
CA ARG A 157 4.82 9.78 3.02
C ARG A 157 3.47 9.44 2.39
N ILE A 158 2.60 8.76 3.11
CA ILE A 158 1.26 8.37 2.64
C ILE A 158 0.21 8.94 3.57
N ALA A 159 -0.73 9.66 3.00
CA ALA A 159 -1.93 10.15 3.68
C ALA A 159 -3.17 9.51 3.06
N ILE A 160 -4.09 9.08 3.89
CA ILE A 160 -5.45 8.72 3.52
C ILE A 160 -6.38 9.65 4.29
N ARG A 161 -7.21 10.43 3.58
CA ARG A 161 -8.14 11.39 4.18
C ARG A 161 -7.45 12.32 5.20
N GLY A 162 -6.30 12.90 4.80
CA GLY A 162 -5.57 13.85 5.64
C GLY A 162 -4.99 13.27 6.93
N SER A 163 -4.68 11.98 6.97
CA SER A 163 -4.17 11.29 8.18
C SER A 163 -2.77 11.70 8.64
N LEU A 164 -2.17 12.69 7.99
CA LEU A 164 -0.82 13.23 8.31
C LEU A 164 -0.86 14.47 9.20
N ILE A 165 -1.95 14.73 9.88
CA ILE A 165 -2.03 15.83 10.83
C ILE A 165 -0.85 15.73 11.81
N ASN A 166 -0.02 16.78 11.87
CA ASN A 166 1.15 16.88 12.73
C ASN A 166 2.27 15.83 12.51
N ASN A 167 2.28 15.12 11.38
CA ASN A 167 3.38 14.22 11.06
C ASN A 167 4.13 14.62 9.77
N PRO A 168 5.25 15.34 9.88
CA PRO A 168 6.02 15.76 8.70
C PRO A 168 6.80 14.61 8.03
N TRP A 169 7.02 13.49 8.73
CA TRP A 169 7.95 12.45 8.30
C TRP A 169 7.34 11.04 8.31
N GLY A 170 7.64 10.25 7.28
CA GLY A 170 7.30 8.84 7.21
C GLY A 170 5.81 8.54 7.03
N ILE A 171 5.42 7.29 7.30
CA ILE A 171 4.04 6.80 7.20
C ILE A 171 3.53 6.53 8.61
N ARG A 172 2.49 7.24 9.02
CA ARG A 172 1.80 7.10 10.31
C ARG A 172 0.30 7.01 10.07
N ASN A 173 -0.43 6.37 10.96
CA ASN A 173 -1.89 6.23 10.88
C ASN A 173 -2.40 5.40 9.68
N VAL A 174 -1.51 4.77 8.91
CA VAL A 174 -1.83 3.89 7.81
C VAL A 174 -1.11 2.55 8.00
N ARG A 175 -1.87 1.50 8.22
CA ARG A 175 -1.33 0.15 8.34
C ARG A 175 -0.99 -0.41 6.96
N ILE A 176 0.08 -1.19 6.87
CA ILE A 176 0.51 -1.83 5.63
C ILE A 176 0.64 -3.33 5.88
N TYR A 177 -0.05 -4.11 5.05
CA TYR A 177 0.06 -5.56 4.99
C TYR A 177 0.52 -5.99 3.61
N TRP A 178 1.47 -6.89 3.55
CA TRP A 178 1.94 -7.51 2.32
C TRP A 178 1.75 -9.01 2.38
N ASN A 179 0.89 -9.57 1.51
CA ASN A 179 0.51 -10.98 1.55
C ASN A 179 0.15 -11.47 2.96
N GLU A 180 -0.67 -10.71 3.68
CA GLU A 180 -1.14 -10.99 5.05
C GLU A 180 -0.10 -10.80 6.17
N ILE A 181 1.13 -10.37 5.82
CA ILE A 181 2.20 -10.05 6.77
C ILE A 181 2.15 -8.56 7.06
N PRO A 182 2.01 -8.15 8.34
CA PRO A 182 2.09 -6.75 8.70
C PRO A 182 3.52 -6.23 8.53
N LEU A 183 3.67 -5.16 7.73
CA LEU A 183 4.93 -4.44 7.57
C LEU A 183 4.99 -3.17 8.42
N SER A 184 3.89 -2.77 9.03
CA SER A 184 3.89 -1.68 10.01
C SER A 184 4.47 -2.16 11.34
N SER A 185 5.13 -1.25 12.04
CA SER A 185 5.60 -1.44 13.41
C SER A 185 4.42 -1.61 14.39
N PRO A 186 4.64 -2.12 15.61
CA PRO A 186 3.59 -2.29 16.61
C PRO A 186 2.76 -1.04 16.89
N ASP A 187 3.35 0.15 16.81
CA ASP A 187 2.70 1.45 17.00
C ASP A 187 1.91 1.96 15.77
N GLY A 188 1.92 1.23 14.67
CA GLY A 188 1.22 1.60 13.45
C GLY A 188 2.02 2.48 12.50
N THR A 189 3.26 2.83 12.82
CA THR A 189 4.14 3.47 11.86
C THR A 189 4.64 2.46 10.83
N ALA A 190 4.91 2.90 9.61
CA ALA A 190 5.53 2.02 8.64
C ALA A 190 7.04 1.98 8.82
N GLN A 191 7.63 0.83 8.52
CA GLN A 191 9.07 0.69 8.50
C GLN A 191 9.71 1.65 7.49
N LYS A 192 10.86 2.20 7.85
CA LYS A 192 11.54 3.25 7.06
C LYS A 192 12.03 2.77 5.69
N SER A 193 12.08 1.46 5.46
CA SER A 193 12.65 0.80 4.28
C SER A 193 11.66 -0.04 3.48
N ILE A 194 10.36 0.22 3.62
CA ILE A 194 9.36 -0.45 2.77
C ILE A 194 9.51 0.04 1.34
N ASP A 195 9.78 -0.89 0.42
CA ASP A 195 9.86 -0.60 -0.99
C ASP A 195 8.56 -0.97 -1.73
N PHE A 196 8.08 -0.02 -2.53
CA PHE A 196 6.87 -0.14 -3.33
C PHE A 196 7.21 -0.26 -4.82
N ASP A 197 7.94 -1.30 -5.21
CA ASP A 197 8.31 -1.49 -6.61
C ASP A 197 7.16 -2.07 -7.45
N PRO A 198 6.76 -1.42 -8.56
CA PRO A 198 5.66 -1.88 -9.42
C PRO A 198 5.89 -3.24 -10.11
N ALA A 199 7.13 -3.73 -10.20
CA ALA A 199 7.42 -5.03 -10.79
C ALA A 199 7.00 -6.19 -9.87
N ILE A 200 7.05 -5.96 -8.56
CA ILE A 200 6.79 -6.96 -7.53
C ILE A 200 5.29 -7.00 -7.20
N ILE A 201 4.64 -5.85 -7.23
CA ILE A 201 3.26 -5.68 -6.79
C ILE A 201 2.27 -6.11 -7.88
N GLY A 202 1.34 -6.98 -7.54
CA GLY A 202 0.23 -7.42 -8.39
C GLY A 202 -1.04 -6.59 -8.21
N SER A 203 -1.35 -6.20 -6.97
CA SER A 203 -2.48 -5.34 -6.65
C SER A 203 -2.30 -4.62 -5.33
N VAL A 204 -2.99 -3.50 -5.19
CA VAL A 204 -3.11 -2.74 -3.94
C VAL A 204 -4.59 -2.48 -3.67
N GLU A 205 -5.05 -2.83 -2.47
CA GLU A 205 -6.35 -2.41 -1.94
C GLU A 205 -6.11 -1.37 -0.85
N VAL A 206 -6.82 -0.25 -0.91
CA VAL A 206 -6.73 0.83 0.08
C VAL A 206 -8.06 0.94 0.81
N LEU A 207 -8.10 0.48 2.06
CA LEU A 207 -9.24 0.67 2.94
C LEU A 207 -9.14 2.06 3.55
N LYS A 208 -10.13 2.91 3.32
CA LYS A 208 -10.08 4.31 3.73
C LYS A 208 -10.82 4.53 5.04
N GLY A 209 -10.23 5.36 5.92
CA GLY A 209 -10.74 5.61 7.25
C GLY A 209 -10.43 4.50 8.26
N PRO A 210 -10.92 4.60 9.49
CA PRO A 210 -10.61 3.66 10.55
C PRO A 210 -10.99 2.23 10.20
N SER A 211 -10.01 1.34 10.14
CA SER A 211 -10.17 -0.09 9.86
C SER A 211 -9.74 -0.96 11.06
N GLY A 212 -9.73 -0.35 12.24
CA GLY A 212 -9.26 -0.94 13.48
C GLY A 212 -10.00 -2.20 13.92
N SER A 213 -11.23 -2.41 13.45
CA SER A 213 -12.02 -3.60 13.80
C SER A 213 -11.35 -4.94 13.46
N ILE A 214 -10.38 -4.96 12.55
CA ILE A 214 -9.63 -6.15 12.15
C ILE A 214 -8.12 -5.91 12.14
N TYR A 215 -7.69 -4.68 11.78
CA TYR A 215 -6.28 -4.38 11.50
C TYR A 215 -5.59 -3.60 12.63
N GLY A 216 -6.26 -3.34 13.75
CA GLY A 216 -5.70 -2.64 14.90
C GLY A 216 -5.56 -1.14 14.71
N ALA A 217 -4.46 -0.55 15.21
CA ALA A 217 -4.26 0.90 15.23
C ALA A 217 -4.11 1.50 13.81
N GLY A 218 -4.71 2.68 13.59
CA GLY A 218 -4.61 3.46 12.35
C GLY A 218 -5.92 4.14 11.98
N ASN A 219 -5.99 5.46 12.16
CA ASN A 219 -7.18 6.26 11.83
C ASN A 219 -7.31 6.57 10.33
N GLY A 220 -6.20 6.53 9.59
CA GLY A 220 -6.18 6.82 8.14
C GLY A 220 -6.71 5.67 7.30
N GLY A 221 -6.32 4.45 7.64
CA GLY A 221 -6.74 3.27 6.89
C GLY A 221 -5.67 2.18 6.77
N VAL A 222 -5.84 1.34 5.75
CA VAL A 222 -4.98 0.17 5.53
C VAL A 222 -4.63 0.03 4.05
N LEU A 223 -3.36 -0.24 3.75
CA LEU A 223 -2.90 -0.74 2.45
C LEU A 223 -2.71 -2.24 2.52
N LEU A 224 -3.41 -2.96 1.66
CA LEU A 224 -3.24 -4.40 1.45
C LEU A 224 -2.55 -4.61 0.12
N ILE A 225 -1.31 -5.07 0.15
CA ILE A 225 -0.46 -5.29 -1.02
C ILE A 225 -0.36 -6.77 -1.28
N LYS A 226 -0.50 -7.16 -2.55
CA LYS A 226 -0.31 -8.54 -3.00
C LYS A 226 0.75 -8.62 -4.07
N ASN A 227 1.56 -9.66 -4.02
CA ASN A 227 2.51 -9.96 -5.08
C ASN A 227 1.80 -10.23 -6.41
N SER A 228 2.49 -9.92 -7.50
CA SER A 228 2.12 -10.44 -8.81
C SER A 228 2.09 -11.98 -8.75
N LYS A 229 1.29 -12.60 -9.63
CA LYS A 229 1.22 -14.07 -9.75
C LYS A 229 1.68 -14.49 -11.14
N ALA A 230 2.26 -15.69 -11.24
CA ALA A 230 2.48 -16.31 -12.53
C ALA A 230 1.13 -16.81 -13.08
N GLU A 231 0.97 -16.80 -14.39
CA GLU A 231 -0.16 -17.45 -15.07
C GLU A 231 -0.03 -18.95 -14.90
N ILE A 232 -1.14 -19.61 -14.65
CA ILE A 232 -1.14 -21.04 -14.34
C ILE A 232 -0.69 -21.84 -15.56
N GLY A 233 0.20 -22.83 -15.33
CA GLY A 233 0.82 -23.64 -16.40
C GLY A 233 1.90 -22.90 -17.17
N GLN A 234 2.27 -21.68 -16.81
CA GLN A 234 3.27 -20.90 -17.51
C GLN A 234 4.56 -20.78 -16.70
N THR A 235 5.68 -20.97 -17.38
CA THR A 235 7.02 -20.58 -16.92
C THR A 235 7.53 -19.47 -17.80
N ALA A 236 7.91 -18.35 -17.19
CA ALA A 236 8.39 -17.18 -17.92
C ALA A 236 9.56 -16.50 -17.21
N ALA A 237 10.48 -15.98 -17.99
CA ALA A 237 11.52 -15.06 -17.56
C ALA A 237 11.28 -13.70 -18.20
N GLU A 238 11.34 -12.63 -17.40
CA GLU A 238 11.20 -11.26 -17.89
C GLU A 238 12.40 -10.45 -17.45
N THR A 239 12.93 -9.62 -18.34
CA THR A 239 13.92 -8.61 -18.01
C THR A 239 13.53 -7.28 -18.63
N GLY A 240 13.93 -6.20 -18.01
CA GLY A 240 13.64 -4.87 -18.52
C GLY A 240 14.65 -3.83 -18.06
N TYR A 241 14.84 -2.84 -18.88
CA TYR A 241 15.65 -1.68 -18.60
C TYR A 241 14.87 -0.41 -18.91
N THR A 242 14.92 0.56 -18.00
CA THR A 242 14.33 1.88 -18.17
C THR A 242 15.41 2.91 -17.85
N ALA A 243 15.54 3.92 -18.69
CA ALA A 243 16.40 5.08 -18.47
C ALA A 243 15.59 6.36 -18.61
N GLY A 244 16.05 7.44 -17.98
CA GLY A 244 15.35 8.72 -18.02
C GLY A 244 16.22 9.91 -17.63
N SER A 245 15.58 11.05 -17.53
CA SER A 245 16.22 12.31 -17.12
C SER A 245 16.83 12.19 -15.73
N TYR A 246 17.83 13.01 -15.45
CA TYR A 246 18.51 13.12 -14.15
C TYR A 246 19.20 11.82 -13.70
N GLY A 247 19.84 11.12 -14.66
CA GLY A 247 20.56 9.88 -14.39
C GLY A 247 19.67 8.72 -13.93
N PHE A 248 18.35 8.79 -14.16
CA PHE A 248 17.46 7.69 -13.84
C PHE A 248 17.79 6.46 -14.68
N SER A 249 18.06 5.35 -14.03
CA SER A 249 18.21 4.03 -14.64
C SER A 249 17.65 2.97 -13.73
N ARG A 250 16.95 2.01 -14.32
CA ARG A 250 16.33 0.90 -13.60
C ARG A 250 16.42 -0.38 -14.42
N PHE A 251 17.04 -1.38 -13.84
CA PHE A 251 17.05 -2.75 -14.33
C PHE A 251 16.09 -3.58 -13.48
N HIS A 252 15.34 -4.47 -14.11
CA HIS A 252 14.63 -5.52 -13.38
C HIS A 252 14.73 -6.86 -14.11
N ALA A 253 14.74 -7.92 -13.33
CA ALA A 253 14.61 -9.28 -13.82
C ALA A 253 13.59 -10.03 -12.96
N SER A 254 12.76 -10.85 -13.58
CA SER A 254 11.83 -11.70 -12.86
C SER A 254 11.75 -13.08 -13.49
N PHE A 255 11.67 -14.08 -12.64
CA PHE A 255 11.36 -15.46 -13.01
C PHE A 255 10.02 -15.83 -12.37
N LYS A 256 9.10 -16.35 -13.18
CA LYS A 256 7.75 -16.72 -12.75
C LYS A 256 7.44 -18.11 -13.27
N THR A 257 7.03 -18.99 -12.39
CA THR A 257 6.57 -20.33 -12.79
C THR A 257 5.34 -20.71 -11.98
N SER A 258 4.39 -21.34 -12.64
CA SER A 258 3.18 -21.85 -12.00
C SER A 258 2.86 -23.22 -12.58
N GLY A 259 2.89 -24.23 -11.74
CA GLY A 259 2.43 -25.60 -12.01
C GLY A 259 1.20 -25.95 -11.18
N ASP A 260 0.84 -27.23 -11.16
CA ASP A 260 -0.36 -27.70 -10.45
C ASP A 260 -0.32 -27.42 -8.95
N ASN A 261 0.86 -27.56 -8.33
CA ASN A 261 1.02 -27.47 -6.88
C ASN A 261 1.91 -26.33 -6.41
N ALA A 262 2.47 -25.53 -7.33
CA ALA A 262 3.37 -24.46 -6.97
C ALA A 262 3.23 -23.24 -7.88
N ASN A 263 3.23 -22.07 -7.27
CA ASN A 263 3.42 -20.79 -7.95
C ASN A 263 4.63 -20.11 -7.29
N VAL A 264 5.67 -19.84 -8.06
CA VAL A 264 6.91 -19.23 -7.57
C VAL A 264 7.25 -18.02 -8.41
N ILE A 265 7.59 -16.94 -7.74
CA ILE A 265 8.05 -15.69 -8.35
C ILE A 265 9.32 -15.26 -7.64
N ALA A 266 10.34 -14.97 -8.43
CA ALA A 266 11.56 -14.31 -7.96
C ALA A 266 11.77 -13.03 -8.76
N ASN A 267 12.03 -11.93 -8.08
CA ASN A 267 12.27 -10.63 -8.68
C ASN A 267 13.60 -10.06 -8.18
N LEU A 268 14.31 -9.40 -9.09
CA LEU A 268 15.48 -8.59 -8.85
C LEU A 268 15.22 -7.20 -9.43
N VAL A 269 15.46 -6.17 -8.65
CA VAL A 269 15.39 -4.77 -9.10
C VAL A 269 16.67 -4.06 -8.69
N SER A 270 17.24 -3.28 -9.60
CA SER A 270 18.35 -2.36 -9.32
C SER A 270 18.01 -1.02 -9.93
N GLN A 271 18.01 0.04 -9.12
CA GLN A 271 17.62 1.38 -9.52
C GLN A 271 18.64 2.40 -9.06
N ARG A 272 18.94 3.34 -9.91
CA ARG A 272 19.83 4.48 -9.66
C ARG A 272 19.15 5.76 -10.15
N TYR A 273 19.37 6.85 -9.42
CA TYR A 273 18.84 8.17 -9.74
C TYR A 273 19.81 9.23 -9.20
N GLU A 274 20.33 10.08 -10.06
CA GLU A 274 21.26 11.14 -9.67
C GLU A 274 20.56 12.33 -8.98
N GLY A 275 19.26 12.47 -9.24
CA GLY A 275 18.45 13.49 -8.62
C GLY A 275 18.25 14.76 -9.49
N TYR A 276 17.05 15.34 -9.36
CA TYR A 276 16.75 16.65 -9.95
C TYR A 276 17.43 17.78 -9.18
N ARG A 277 17.45 17.71 -7.87
CA ARG A 277 18.05 18.69 -6.96
C ARG A 277 19.44 18.24 -6.53
N GLU A 278 20.24 19.19 -6.08
CA GLU A 278 21.48 18.89 -5.34
C GLU A 278 21.11 18.03 -4.12
N ASN A 279 21.93 17.05 -3.78
CA ASN A 279 21.73 16.07 -2.69
C ASN A 279 20.33 15.43 -2.67
N ASN A 280 19.83 15.04 -3.86
CA ASN A 280 18.52 14.35 -4.02
C ASN A 280 18.66 13.06 -4.85
N TRP A 281 19.82 12.42 -4.76
CA TRP A 281 20.10 11.15 -5.42
C TRP A 281 19.47 9.99 -4.67
N GLY A 282 19.35 8.83 -5.32
CA GLY A 282 18.83 7.61 -4.70
C GLY A 282 19.25 6.35 -5.41
N ASN A 283 19.67 5.35 -4.66
CA ASN A 283 20.03 4.02 -5.11
C ASN A 283 19.24 2.99 -4.33
N LYS A 284 18.75 1.96 -5.01
CA LYS A 284 18.15 0.80 -4.34
C LYS A 284 18.39 -0.48 -5.11
N ASP A 285 18.55 -1.57 -4.37
CA ASP A 285 18.59 -2.93 -4.90
C ASP A 285 17.58 -3.77 -4.11
N VAL A 286 16.74 -4.53 -4.80
CA VAL A 286 15.66 -5.32 -4.18
C VAL A 286 15.69 -6.74 -4.70
N ILE A 287 15.62 -7.69 -3.78
CA ILE A 287 15.35 -9.10 -4.06
C ILE A 287 14.02 -9.45 -3.41
N ASN A 288 13.10 -10.02 -4.17
CA ASN A 288 11.83 -10.47 -3.64
C ASN A 288 11.51 -11.87 -4.16
N ILE A 289 11.17 -12.78 -3.26
CA ILE A 289 10.74 -14.15 -3.59
C ILE A 289 9.38 -14.36 -2.94
N PHE A 290 8.43 -14.79 -3.73
CA PHE A 290 7.13 -15.24 -3.27
C PHE A 290 6.86 -16.64 -3.81
N SER A 291 6.43 -17.54 -2.95
CA SER A 291 6.03 -18.89 -3.33
C SER A 291 4.71 -19.25 -2.69
N GLN A 292 3.82 -19.84 -3.45
CA GLN A 292 2.60 -20.47 -2.98
C GLN A 292 2.64 -21.95 -3.35
N LEU A 293 2.59 -22.81 -2.35
CA LEU A 293 2.64 -24.26 -2.49
C LEU A 293 1.30 -24.86 -2.06
N THR A 294 0.66 -25.60 -2.93
CA THR A 294 -0.50 -26.43 -2.63
C THR A 294 -0.01 -27.80 -2.18
N VAL A 295 0.05 -28.02 -0.88
CA VAL A 295 0.54 -29.30 -0.30
C VAL A 295 -0.46 -30.42 -0.56
N ASN A 296 -1.74 -30.10 -0.40
CA ASN A 296 -2.89 -30.93 -0.71
C ASN A 296 -4.12 -30.02 -0.90
N PRO A 297 -5.31 -30.53 -1.27
CA PRO A 297 -6.50 -29.72 -1.49
C PRO A 297 -6.91 -28.85 -0.27
N GLU A 298 -6.57 -29.29 0.93
CA GLU A 298 -6.92 -28.62 2.19
C GLU A 298 -5.85 -27.62 2.63
N ARG A 299 -4.59 -27.72 2.15
CA ARG A 299 -3.46 -26.97 2.67
C ARG A 299 -2.67 -26.22 1.61
N ASN A 300 -2.64 -24.91 1.72
CA ASN A 300 -1.73 -24.02 0.98
C ASN A 300 -0.70 -23.41 1.93
N LEU A 301 0.55 -23.36 1.52
CA LEU A 301 1.65 -22.67 2.20
C LEU A 301 2.14 -21.53 1.32
N ASN A 302 2.36 -20.37 1.93
CA ASN A 302 2.96 -19.22 1.25
C ASN A 302 4.28 -18.88 1.95
N LEU A 303 5.31 -18.61 1.14
CA LEU A 303 6.59 -18.07 1.59
C LEU A 303 6.74 -16.68 0.97
N PHE A 304 7.15 -15.73 1.78
CA PHE A 304 7.49 -14.37 1.37
C PHE A 304 8.87 -14.01 1.90
N VAL A 305 9.76 -13.58 1.02
CA VAL A 305 11.08 -13.05 1.37
C VAL A 305 11.29 -11.77 0.58
N THR A 306 11.66 -10.71 1.24
CA THR A 306 12.14 -9.49 0.59
C THR A 306 13.38 -8.98 1.29
N HIS A 307 14.34 -8.56 0.49
CA HIS A 307 15.56 -7.89 0.95
C HIS A 307 15.75 -6.64 0.12
N THR A 308 15.95 -5.52 0.77
CA THR A 308 16.12 -4.22 0.13
C THR A 308 17.31 -3.51 0.74
N THR A 309 18.26 -3.12 -0.08
CA THR A 309 19.33 -2.19 0.31
C THR A 309 19.13 -0.88 -0.42
N GLY A 310 19.42 0.22 0.24
CA GLY A 310 19.30 1.52 -0.39
C GLY A 310 20.07 2.62 0.29
N SER A 311 20.34 3.65 -0.47
CA SER A 311 20.89 4.90 0.02
C SER A 311 20.35 6.07 -0.77
N LEU A 312 20.17 7.20 -0.10
CA LEU A 312 19.59 8.39 -0.73
C LEU A 312 20.04 9.67 -0.05
N GLY A 313 20.09 10.74 -0.82
CA GLY A 313 20.32 12.09 -0.34
C GLY A 313 19.01 12.83 -0.06
N ILE A 314 19.02 13.75 0.87
CA ILE A 314 17.91 14.61 1.25
C ILE A 314 18.32 16.06 1.03
N ALA A 315 17.70 16.70 0.03
CA ALA A 315 18.05 18.07 -0.35
C ALA A 315 17.68 19.13 0.71
N GLY A 316 16.69 18.83 1.57
CA GLY A 316 16.13 19.80 2.52
C GLY A 316 15.05 20.70 1.91
N GLY A 317 14.24 21.33 2.79
CA GLY A 317 13.20 22.28 2.40
C GLY A 317 13.77 23.61 1.92
N LEU A 318 13.04 24.31 1.05
CA LEU A 318 13.35 25.65 0.57
C LEU A 318 12.23 26.62 0.94
N SER A 319 12.55 27.90 1.07
CA SER A 319 11.54 28.96 1.08
C SER A 319 10.93 29.14 -0.33
N LYS A 320 9.86 29.91 -0.42
CA LYS A 320 9.23 30.20 -1.73
C LYS A 320 10.19 30.95 -2.65
N GLU A 321 10.90 31.92 -2.10
CA GLU A 321 11.88 32.74 -2.83
C GLU A 321 13.04 31.87 -3.33
N GLN A 322 13.59 31.00 -2.49
CA GLN A 322 14.65 30.07 -2.87
C GLN A 322 14.19 29.09 -3.95
N MET A 323 12.95 28.61 -3.87
CA MET A 323 12.37 27.74 -4.90
C MET A 323 12.20 28.46 -6.22
N ASP A 324 11.77 29.73 -6.21
CA ASP A 324 11.55 30.53 -7.40
C ASP A 324 12.88 30.94 -8.06
N GLU A 325 13.91 31.24 -7.27
CA GLU A 325 15.25 31.58 -7.74
C GLU A 325 15.96 30.39 -8.36
N ASN A 326 16.05 29.28 -7.63
CA ASN A 326 16.69 28.05 -8.11
C ASN A 326 16.05 26.80 -7.49
N PRO A 327 15.07 26.16 -8.13
CA PRO A 327 14.41 24.98 -7.61
C PRO A 327 15.32 23.74 -7.48
N ARG A 328 16.52 23.79 -8.06
CA ARG A 328 17.48 22.67 -8.01
C ARG A 328 18.42 22.70 -6.81
N GLN A 329 18.49 23.81 -6.09
CA GLN A 329 19.39 23.92 -4.93
C GLN A 329 18.94 23.02 -3.78
N ALA A 330 19.90 22.54 -2.99
CA ALA A 330 19.66 21.95 -1.68
C ALA A 330 19.61 23.06 -0.61
N LEU A 331 19.10 22.71 0.58
CA LEU A 331 19.28 23.53 1.77
C LEU A 331 20.80 23.80 1.97
N GLN A 332 21.18 25.06 2.19
CA GLN A 332 22.58 25.46 2.21
C GLN A 332 23.41 24.64 3.21
N PHE A 333 22.84 24.40 4.41
CA PHE A 333 23.47 23.57 5.43
C PHE A 333 23.77 22.14 4.95
N ASN A 334 22.81 21.51 4.23
CA ASN A 334 22.98 20.18 3.67
C ASN A 334 24.01 20.14 2.53
N LYS A 335 24.08 21.21 1.77
CA LYS A 335 25.05 21.36 0.69
C LYS A 335 26.47 21.47 1.20
N ASP A 336 26.70 22.33 2.20
CA ASP A 336 28.03 22.62 2.75
C ASP A 336 28.59 21.43 3.52
N ASN A 337 27.73 20.74 4.26
CA ASN A 337 28.16 19.66 5.15
C ASN A 337 27.96 18.26 4.54
N LYS A 338 27.25 18.14 3.39
CA LYS A 338 26.90 16.86 2.73
C LYS A 338 26.26 15.83 3.67
N ILE A 339 25.65 16.32 4.72
CA ILE A 339 24.80 15.54 5.65
C ILE A 339 23.38 15.45 5.10
N SER A 340 22.46 14.85 5.83
CA SER A 340 21.10 14.54 5.40
C SER A 340 21.09 13.51 4.26
N VAL A 341 21.74 12.41 4.53
CA VAL A 341 21.73 11.20 3.72
C VAL A 341 21.15 10.05 4.54
N LYS A 342 20.66 9.02 3.86
CA LYS A 342 20.14 7.82 4.49
C LYS A 342 20.74 6.60 3.82
N LYS A 343 21.08 5.61 4.64
CA LYS A 343 21.44 4.27 4.19
C LYS A 343 20.61 3.26 4.97
N TYR A 344 20.10 2.27 4.31
CA TYR A 344 19.30 1.23 4.93
C TYR A 344 19.54 -0.13 4.30
N ASP A 345 19.41 -1.13 5.12
CA ASP A 345 19.36 -2.54 4.75
C ASP A 345 18.17 -3.16 5.48
N ALA A 346 17.29 -3.83 4.76
CA ALA A 346 16.07 -4.38 5.35
C ALA A 346 15.72 -5.73 4.75
N THR A 347 15.45 -6.67 5.61
CA THR A 347 15.00 -8.02 5.26
C THR A 347 13.70 -8.33 5.98
N ALA A 348 12.72 -8.86 5.27
CA ALA A 348 11.51 -9.42 5.87
C ALA A 348 11.27 -10.82 5.31
N VAL A 349 10.96 -11.74 6.21
CA VAL A 349 10.63 -13.14 5.89
C VAL A 349 9.31 -13.48 6.56
N GLY A 350 8.42 -14.10 5.82
CA GLY A 350 7.14 -14.56 6.34
C GLY A 350 6.71 -15.88 5.74
N ILE A 351 6.07 -16.69 6.56
CA ILE A 351 5.45 -17.95 6.16
C ILE A 351 4.00 -17.91 6.62
N SER A 352 3.08 -18.23 5.72
CA SER A 352 1.68 -18.38 6.09
C SER A 352 1.10 -19.68 5.53
N GLN A 353 0.08 -20.17 6.20
CA GLN A 353 -0.70 -21.31 5.72
C GLN A 353 -2.19 -20.96 5.68
N ILE A 354 -2.88 -21.54 4.73
CA ILE A 354 -4.33 -21.65 4.71
C ILE A 354 -4.65 -23.12 4.85
N TYR A 355 -5.42 -23.49 5.88
CA TYR A 355 -5.84 -24.86 6.13
C TYR A 355 -7.35 -24.95 6.22
N ARG A 356 -7.95 -25.83 5.44
CA ARG A 356 -9.38 -26.11 5.43
C ARG A 356 -9.64 -27.37 6.25
N PHE A 357 -10.24 -27.22 7.41
CA PHE A 357 -10.66 -28.36 8.24
C PHE A 357 -11.89 -29.05 7.66
N SER A 358 -12.75 -28.27 7.03
CA SER A 358 -13.94 -28.72 6.30
C SER A 358 -14.34 -27.63 5.28
N ASP A 359 -15.37 -27.87 4.48
CA ASP A 359 -15.90 -26.86 3.54
C ASP A 359 -16.37 -25.57 4.23
N ASN A 360 -16.76 -25.69 5.49
CA ASN A 360 -17.30 -24.57 6.27
C ASN A 360 -16.33 -23.99 7.28
N PHE A 361 -15.18 -24.61 7.53
CA PHE A 361 -14.26 -24.18 8.58
C PHE A 361 -12.80 -24.19 8.09
N SER A 362 -12.16 -23.05 8.19
CA SER A 362 -10.76 -22.89 7.77
C SER A 362 -9.97 -22.00 8.72
N ASN A 363 -8.66 -22.15 8.68
CA ASN A 363 -7.71 -21.30 9.37
C ASN A 363 -6.74 -20.66 8.38
N THR A 364 -6.40 -19.41 8.60
CA THR A 364 -5.25 -18.74 7.99
C THR A 364 -4.33 -18.28 9.09
N SER A 365 -3.10 -18.77 9.11
CA SER A 365 -2.08 -18.40 10.10
C SER A 365 -0.78 -18.02 9.41
N GLY A 366 -0.15 -16.96 9.86
CA GLY A 366 1.15 -16.52 9.37
C GLY A 366 2.05 -16.09 10.52
N ILE A 367 3.34 -16.32 10.34
CA ILE A 367 4.41 -15.82 11.20
C ILE A 367 5.42 -15.08 10.35
N TYR A 368 6.08 -14.11 10.91
CA TYR A 368 7.10 -13.33 10.21
C TYR A 368 8.19 -12.85 11.14
N THR A 369 9.32 -12.51 10.53
CA THR A 369 10.41 -11.77 11.17
C THR A 369 10.93 -10.72 10.20
N ASN A 370 11.46 -9.63 10.76
CA ASN A 370 12.12 -8.57 10.00
C ASN A 370 13.37 -8.09 10.71
N PHE A 371 14.33 -7.63 9.90
CA PHE A 371 15.59 -7.04 10.35
C PHE A 371 15.83 -5.79 9.53
N GLN A 372 16.28 -4.72 10.17
CA GLN A 372 16.60 -3.48 9.50
C GLN A 372 17.78 -2.81 10.20
N THR A 373 18.69 -2.27 9.40
CA THR A 373 19.66 -1.27 9.83
C THR A 373 19.40 0.04 9.11
N TYR A 374 19.67 1.14 9.77
CA TYR A 374 19.39 2.46 9.26
C TYR A 374 20.42 3.45 9.79
N ASP A 375 21.15 4.06 8.86
CA ASP A 375 22.16 5.08 9.15
C ASP A 375 21.69 6.41 8.57
N HIS A 376 21.63 7.44 9.40
CA HIS A 376 21.10 8.74 9.02
C HIS A 376 21.84 9.89 9.69
N PRO A 377 22.92 10.38 9.10
CA PRO A 377 23.42 11.69 9.46
C PRO A 377 22.42 12.75 8.96
N TYR A 378 21.90 13.54 9.88
CA TYR A 378 20.85 14.52 9.63
C TYR A 378 21.22 15.88 10.20
N GLY A 379 20.60 16.93 9.65
CA GLY A 379 20.74 18.27 10.21
C GLY A 379 20.06 19.31 9.34
N SER A 380 19.81 20.46 9.95
CA SER A 380 19.33 21.65 9.28
C SER A 380 20.05 22.93 9.76
N SER A 381 20.85 22.81 10.83
CA SER A 381 21.64 23.88 11.39
C SER A 381 22.74 23.31 12.29
N ILE A 382 23.70 24.15 12.69
CA ILE A 382 24.73 23.80 13.67
C ILE A 382 24.17 23.42 15.05
N TYR A 383 22.94 23.84 15.35
CA TYR A 383 22.24 23.54 16.62
C TYR A 383 21.34 22.30 16.53
N TYR A 384 21.07 21.82 15.33
CA TYR A 384 20.24 20.66 15.10
C TYR A 384 20.86 19.77 14.03
N ASN A 385 21.74 18.89 14.47
CA ASN A 385 22.35 17.84 13.66
C ASN A 385 22.65 16.61 14.52
N GLY A 386 22.84 15.48 13.91
CA GLY A 386 23.16 14.25 14.58
C GLY A 386 23.37 13.11 13.59
N TYR A 387 24.00 12.06 14.02
CA TYR A 387 24.18 10.83 13.26
C TYR A 387 23.48 9.68 13.98
N LEU A 388 22.31 9.31 13.46
CA LEU A 388 21.52 8.20 13.99
C LEU A 388 21.94 6.89 13.36
N HIS A 389 22.34 5.94 14.21
CA HIS A 389 22.45 4.52 13.90
C HIS A 389 21.28 3.77 14.55
N GLU A 390 20.49 3.10 13.74
CA GLU A 390 19.36 2.33 14.23
C GLU A 390 19.44 0.88 13.73
N SER A 391 19.26 -0.04 14.63
CA SER A 391 19.10 -1.47 14.33
C SER A 391 17.76 -1.94 14.89
N LEU A 392 16.98 -2.57 14.06
CA LEU A 392 15.64 -3.01 14.38
C LEU A 392 15.50 -4.49 14.03
N SER A 393 15.01 -5.28 14.97
CA SER A 393 14.56 -6.65 14.73
C SER A 393 13.14 -6.83 15.25
N GLY A 394 12.31 -7.51 14.48
CA GLY A 394 10.93 -7.73 14.85
C GLY A 394 10.46 -9.12 14.47
N TYR A 395 9.48 -9.60 15.17
CA TYR A 395 8.76 -10.81 14.82
C TYR A 395 7.30 -10.71 15.24
N GLY A 396 6.49 -11.52 14.61
CA GLY A 396 5.08 -11.55 14.93
C GLY A 396 4.35 -12.68 14.25
N GLY A 397 3.06 -12.71 14.50
CA GLY A 397 2.17 -13.65 13.85
C GLY A 397 0.73 -13.19 13.91
N ARG A 398 -0.02 -13.66 12.94
CA ARG A 398 -1.47 -13.43 12.83
C ARG A 398 -2.15 -14.76 12.55
N THR A 399 -3.25 -15.02 13.24
CA THR A 399 -4.10 -16.19 12.98
C THR A 399 -5.54 -15.77 12.86
N LYS A 400 -6.27 -16.44 11.97
CA LYS A 400 -7.68 -16.19 11.73
C LYS A 400 -8.39 -17.51 11.45
N PHE A 401 -9.48 -17.74 12.14
CA PHE A 401 -10.43 -18.82 11.90
C PHE A 401 -11.66 -18.27 11.20
N VAL A 402 -12.10 -18.94 10.17
CA VAL A 402 -13.27 -18.57 9.37
C VAL A 402 -14.27 -19.71 9.45
N TRP A 403 -15.47 -19.39 9.88
CA TRP A 403 -16.58 -20.32 9.91
C TRP A 403 -17.70 -19.78 9.02
N ASN A 404 -18.13 -20.59 8.04
CA ASN A 404 -19.24 -20.31 7.14
C ASN A 404 -20.42 -21.19 7.54
N ASN A 405 -21.62 -20.63 7.61
CA ASN A 405 -22.83 -21.37 7.89
C ASN A 405 -23.99 -20.80 7.09
N GLN A 406 -24.87 -21.69 6.65
CA GLN A 406 -26.11 -21.29 5.98
C GLN A 406 -27.29 -21.85 6.74
N THR A 407 -28.21 -20.99 7.15
CA THR A 407 -29.43 -21.36 7.86
C THR A 407 -30.62 -20.76 7.13
N GLY A 408 -31.34 -21.58 6.38
CA GLY A 408 -32.43 -21.13 5.52
C GLY A 408 -31.94 -20.12 4.44
N LYS A 409 -32.46 -18.90 4.50
CA LYS A 409 -32.10 -17.82 3.55
C LYS A 409 -30.99 -16.89 4.06
N ILE A 410 -30.40 -17.20 5.21
CA ILE A 410 -29.33 -16.39 5.81
C ILE A 410 -28.03 -17.16 5.68
N SER A 411 -27.02 -16.54 5.07
CA SER A 411 -25.66 -17.02 5.09
C SER A 411 -24.84 -16.20 6.08
N ALA A 412 -24.07 -16.85 6.91
CA ALA A 412 -23.23 -16.22 7.92
C ALA A 412 -21.77 -16.65 7.71
N ARG A 413 -20.86 -15.68 7.74
CA ARG A 413 -19.42 -15.89 7.79
C ARG A 413 -18.88 -15.22 9.05
N ILE A 414 -18.24 -15.98 9.90
CA ILE A 414 -17.66 -15.48 11.15
C ILE A 414 -16.14 -15.63 11.08
N ASN A 415 -15.46 -14.51 11.30
CA ASN A 415 -14.00 -14.43 11.40
C ASN A 415 -13.62 -14.16 12.86
N ILE A 416 -12.76 -14.98 13.44
CA ILE A 416 -12.21 -14.78 14.78
C ILE A 416 -10.70 -14.93 14.69
N GLY A 417 -9.96 -14.00 15.26
CA GLY A 417 -8.52 -14.07 15.14
C GLY A 417 -7.77 -13.18 16.11
N GLY A 418 -6.47 -13.23 15.99
CA GLY A 418 -5.55 -12.41 16.76
C GLY A 418 -4.25 -12.16 16.04
N GLU A 419 -3.58 -11.10 16.46
CA GLU A 419 -2.29 -10.66 15.97
C GLU A 419 -1.38 -10.29 17.14
N TYR A 420 -0.14 -10.69 17.04
CA TYR A 420 0.92 -10.31 17.98
C TYR A 420 2.09 -9.77 17.20
N GLN A 421 2.63 -8.62 17.63
CA GLN A 421 3.82 -7.98 17.08
C GLN A 421 4.78 -7.64 18.21
N TYR A 422 6.04 -7.94 18.00
CA TYR A 422 7.15 -7.55 18.86
C TYR A 422 8.24 -6.91 18.03
N GLN A 423 8.82 -5.83 18.53
CA GLN A 423 9.96 -5.15 17.91
C GLN A 423 10.98 -4.78 18.98
N TYR A 424 12.22 -5.05 18.69
CA TYR A 424 13.40 -4.65 19.44
C TYR A 424 14.20 -3.69 18.60
N GLN A 425 14.45 -2.51 19.13
CA GLN A 425 15.14 -1.42 18.45
C GLN A 425 16.30 -0.94 19.33
N ILE A 426 17.46 -0.78 18.72
CA ILE A 426 18.60 -0.06 19.29
C ILE A 426 18.77 1.20 18.47
N ALA A 427 18.80 2.35 19.12
CA ALA A 427 19.02 3.64 18.48
C ALA A 427 20.12 4.41 19.21
N ASN A 428 21.20 4.68 18.52
CA ASN A 428 22.31 5.49 19.01
C ASN A 428 22.44 6.75 18.17
N THR A 429 22.55 7.90 18.79
CA THR A 429 22.76 9.17 18.10
C THR A 429 24.06 9.80 18.57
N TYR A 430 24.89 10.12 17.61
CA TYR A 430 26.21 10.72 17.79
C TYR A 430 26.24 12.14 17.23
N GLU A 431 27.20 12.93 17.63
CA GLU A 431 27.55 14.14 16.91
C GLU A 431 28.03 13.78 15.50
N VAL A 432 27.83 14.67 14.55
CA VAL A 432 28.32 14.50 13.19
C VAL A 432 29.66 15.12 13.02
N ILE A 433 30.67 14.33 12.65
CA ILE A 433 31.99 14.82 12.24
C ILE A 433 32.05 14.75 10.72
N ASN A 434 32.25 15.89 10.07
CA ASN A 434 32.33 15.95 8.61
C ASN A 434 33.59 16.70 8.20
N ASP A 435 34.76 16.07 8.42
CA ASP A 435 36.08 16.67 8.21
C ASP A 435 36.50 16.69 6.73
N GLN A 436 35.83 15.89 5.84
CA GLN A 436 36.24 15.74 4.45
C GLN A 436 35.04 15.94 3.50
N PRO A 437 35.00 16.98 2.71
CA PRO A 437 33.98 17.17 1.69
C PRO A 437 33.94 15.98 0.70
N GLY A 438 32.80 15.30 0.59
CA GLY A 438 32.58 14.18 -0.35
C GLY A 438 32.74 12.79 0.23
N THR A 439 33.12 12.66 1.50
CA THR A 439 33.10 11.40 2.25
C THR A 439 31.76 11.24 3.00
N TRP A 440 31.45 10.02 3.42
CA TRP A 440 30.36 9.76 4.35
C TRP A 440 30.75 10.34 5.72
N PRO A 441 29.84 11.03 6.45
CA PRO A 441 30.13 11.58 7.77
C PRO A 441 30.59 10.52 8.75
N GLU A 442 31.41 10.93 9.73
CA GLU A 442 31.89 10.06 10.80
C GLU A 442 31.18 10.37 12.13
N ASP A 443 31.18 9.37 13.02
CA ASP A 443 30.60 9.48 14.35
C ASP A 443 31.52 10.33 15.24
N GLY A 444 30.90 11.31 15.91
CA GLY A 444 31.54 12.04 17.02
C GLY A 444 31.12 11.45 18.37
N ASP A 445 30.97 12.32 19.37
CA ASP A 445 30.56 11.90 20.70
C ASP A 445 29.11 11.39 20.73
N LEU A 446 28.88 10.32 21.47
CA LEU A 446 27.54 9.77 21.70
C LEU A 446 26.75 10.72 22.60
N PHE A 447 25.52 11.10 22.21
CA PHE A 447 24.65 11.94 23.05
C PHE A 447 23.24 11.35 23.30
N GLN A 448 22.88 10.23 22.64
CA GLN A 448 21.68 9.46 22.93
C GLN A 448 21.92 7.99 22.62
N SER A 449 21.43 7.11 23.50
CA SER A 449 21.51 5.65 23.30
C SER A 449 20.31 4.98 23.96
N ASP A 450 19.46 4.36 23.14
CA ASP A 450 18.20 3.76 23.57
C ASP A 450 18.04 2.31 23.11
N ILE A 451 17.49 1.48 23.99
CA ILE A 451 16.87 0.22 23.62
C ILE A 451 15.36 0.34 23.82
N VAL A 452 14.61 0.11 22.77
CA VAL A 452 13.13 0.16 22.80
C VAL A 452 12.54 -1.19 22.41
N LYS A 453 11.74 -1.76 23.31
CA LYS A 453 10.96 -2.97 23.04
C LYS A 453 9.49 -2.60 22.91
N SER A 454 8.94 -2.68 21.70
CA SER A 454 7.55 -2.39 21.41
C SER A 454 6.76 -3.68 21.29
N LYS A 455 5.56 -3.73 21.91
CA LYS A 455 4.66 -4.90 21.86
C LYS A 455 3.25 -4.47 21.54
N ALA A 456 2.67 -5.04 20.49
CA ALA A 456 1.26 -4.90 20.19
C ALA A 456 0.56 -6.26 20.17
N THR A 457 -0.65 -6.31 20.74
CA THR A 457 -1.51 -7.49 20.72
C THR A 457 -2.91 -7.04 20.31
N ALA A 458 -3.51 -7.72 19.35
CA ALA A 458 -4.88 -7.51 18.94
C ALA A 458 -5.64 -8.84 18.91
N VAL A 459 -6.89 -8.81 19.35
CA VAL A 459 -7.86 -9.88 19.10
C VAL A 459 -9.07 -9.28 18.42
N PHE A 460 -9.65 -9.99 17.46
CA PHE A 460 -10.77 -9.47 16.69
C PHE A 460 -11.81 -10.53 16.39
N VAL A 461 -13.04 -10.05 16.20
CA VAL A 461 -14.17 -10.85 15.72
C VAL A 461 -14.96 -10.03 14.71
N GLN A 462 -15.40 -10.68 13.64
CA GLN A 462 -16.30 -10.08 12.65
C GLN A 462 -17.29 -11.11 12.15
N ALA A 463 -18.55 -10.73 12.12
CA ALA A 463 -19.65 -11.46 11.50
C ALA A 463 -20.12 -10.74 10.24
N GLU A 464 -20.31 -11.49 9.18
CA GLU A 464 -20.87 -11.05 7.90
C GLU A 464 -22.12 -11.88 7.62
N LEU A 465 -23.23 -11.22 7.42
CA LEU A 465 -24.52 -11.84 7.26
C LEU A 465 -25.10 -11.45 5.90
N ASP A 466 -25.40 -12.46 5.07
CA ASP A 466 -26.22 -12.30 3.88
C ASP A 466 -27.68 -12.49 4.28
N LEU A 467 -28.43 -11.40 4.19
CA LEU A 467 -29.81 -11.33 4.65
C LEU A 467 -30.76 -11.39 3.43
N PRO A 468 -32.01 -11.77 3.66
CA PRO A 468 -33.04 -11.71 2.61
C PRO A 468 -33.12 -10.32 1.94
N CYS A 469 -33.65 -10.29 0.72
CA CYS A 469 -33.79 -9.07 -0.06
C CYS A 469 -32.46 -8.40 -0.43
N ASN A 470 -31.36 -9.15 -0.57
CA ASN A 470 -30.03 -8.64 -0.97
C ASN A 470 -29.47 -7.57 -0.02
N PHE A 471 -29.65 -7.73 1.28
CA PHE A 471 -28.94 -6.99 2.31
C PHE A 471 -27.72 -7.76 2.77
N PHE A 472 -26.62 -7.04 3.01
CA PHE A 472 -25.37 -7.57 3.55
C PHE A 472 -25.01 -6.75 4.77
N LEU A 473 -24.95 -7.40 5.92
CA LEU A 473 -24.60 -6.79 7.20
C LEU A 473 -23.23 -7.28 7.66
N THR A 474 -22.36 -6.35 8.01
CA THR A 474 -21.06 -6.64 8.64
C THR A 474 -21.06 -6.02 10.03
N VAL A 475 -20.72 -6.80 11.04
CA VAL A 475 -20.51 -6.32 12.42
C VAL A 475 -19.22 -6.90 12.94
N GLY A 476 -18.33 -6.08 13.44
CA GLY A 476 -17.04 -6.52 13.94
C GLY A 476 -16.45 -5.59 14.98
N GLY A 477 -15.39 -6.05 15.61
CA GLY A 477 -14.62 -5.27 16.54
C GLY A 477 -13.34 -5.94 16.93
N SER A 478 -12.36 -5.14 17.32
CA SER A 478 -11.10 -5.61 17.88
C SER A 478 -10.79 -4.97 19.22
N TYR A 479 -10.00 -5.67 20.00
CA TYR A 479 -9.44 -5.21 21.25
C TYR A 479 -7.92 -5.21 21.09
N THR A 480 -7.29 -4.02 21.17
CA THR A 480 -5.86 -3.86 20.89
C THR A 480 -5.16 -3.19 22.06
N ARG A 481 -3.94 -3.65 22.36
CA ARG A 481 -3.06 -3.10 23.40
C ARG A 481 -1.67 -2.87 22.83
N LEU A 482 -1.06 -1.73 23.18
CA LEU A 482 0.33 -1.36 22.87
C LEU A 482 1.09 -1.06 24.16
N SER A 483 2.37 -1.42 24.19
CA SER A 483 3.32 -1.02 25.25
C SER A 483 4.71 -0.83 24.71
N TYR A 484 5.45 0.10 25.32
CA TYR A 484 6.89 0.32 25.13
C TYR A 484 7.62 0.03 26.44
N ASP A 485 8.73 -0.68 26.35
CA ASP A 485 9.72 -0.87 27.41
C ASP A 485 11.02 -0.20 26.92
N ILE A 486 11.34 0.93 27.50
CA ILE A 486 12.44 1.81 27.09
C ILE A 486 13.55 1.70 28.11
N LEU A 487 14.74 1.44 27.62
CA LEU A 487 15.98 1.44 28.41
C LEU A 487 16.92 2.50 27.82
N ASP A 488 17.13 3.54 28.57
CA ASP A 488 18.08 4.60 28.30
C ASP A 488 19.47 4.17 28.77
N LEU A 489 20.39 4.07 27.83
CA LEU A 489 21.77 3.64 28.10
C LEU A 489 22.73 4.81 28.14
N PHE A 490 22.31 6.00 27.71
CA PHE A 490 23.16 7.17 27.71
C PHE A 490 23.41 7.65 29.17
N LYS A 491 24.66 7.92 29.51
CA LYS A 491 25.03 8.38 30.84
C LYS A 491 25.93 9.59 30.75
N SER A 492 25.51 10.69 31.34
CA SER A 492 26.31 11.89 31.56
C SER A 492 25.86 12.56 32.85
N SER A 493 26.70 13.49 33.39
CA SER A 493 26.41 14.19 34.64
C SER A 493 25.13 15.08 34.58
N SER A 494 24.75 15.50 33.38
CA SER A 494 23.55 16.35 33.12
C SER A 494 22.36 15.59 32.58
N HIS A 495 22.50 14.29 32.30
CA HIS A 495 21.45 13.47 31.69
C HIS A 495 20.54 12.86 32.76
N THR A 496 19.25 12.96 32.52
CA THR A 496 18.23 12.31 33.35
C THR A 496 17.80 11.00 32.69
N ASP A 497 17.99 9.88 33.38
CA ASP A 497 17.57 8.56 32.91
C ASP A 497 16.04 8.52 32.75
N TYR A 498 15.56 8.29 31.55
CA TYR A 498 14.13 8.19 31.22
C TYR A 498 13.66 6.75 30.98
N SER A 499 14.42 5.75 31.36
CA SER A 499 14.04 4.35 31.28
C SER A 499 12.66 4.14 31.91
N GLY A 500 11.85 3.31 31.31
CA GLY A 500 10.55 3.01 31.86
C GLY A 500 9.63 2.20 30.95
N LEU A 501 8.60 1.64 31.59
CA LEU A 501 7.55 0.89 30.94
C LEU A 501 6.32 1.77 30.74
N LEU A 502 5.97 2.03 29.50
CA LEU A 502 4.75 2.76 29.12
C LEU A 502 3.72 1.78 28.56
N ARG A 503 2.54 1.75 29.16
CA ARG A 503 1.43 0.90 28.74
C ARG A 503 0.23 1.78 28.40
N PHE A 504 -0.19 1.75 27.16
CA PHE A 504 -1.43 2.43 26.77
C PHE A 504 -2.66 1.60 27.19
N PRO A 505 -3.75 2.28 27.60
CA PRO A 505 -5.03 1.62 27.81
C PRO A 505 -5.44 0.86 26.55
N ALA A 506 -5.92 -0.35 26.76
CA ALA A 506 -6.42 -1.13 25.63
C ALA A 506 -7.66 -0.47 25.01
N LYS A 507 -7.74 -0.49 23.68
CA LYS A 507 -8.81 0.15 22.91
C LYS A 507 -9.68 -0.89 22.21
N PHE A 508 -10.99 -0.69 22.33
CA PHE A 508 -12.00 -1.43 21.56
C PHE A 508 -12.39 -0.63 20.31
N SER A 509 -12.29 -1.23 19.15
CA SER A 509 -12.57 -0.62 17.85
C SER A 509 -13.72 -1.33 17.14
N PRO A 510 -14.98 -0.91 17.35
CA PRO A 510 -16.15 -1.47 16.67
C PRO A 510 -16.29 -0.97 15.25
N ARG A 511 -16.97 -1.78 14.43
CA ARG A 511 -17.42 -1.43 13.07
C ARG A 511 -18.75 -2.07 12.76
N VAL A 512 -19.64 -1.32 12.11
CA VAL A 512 -20.89 -1.81 11.54
C VAL A 512 -20.97 -1.30 10.10
N GLY A 513 -21.34 -2.18 9.19
CA GLY A 513 -21.54 -1.85 7.79
C GLY A 513 -22.75 -2.55 7.22
N LEU A 514 -23.55 -1.84 6.45
CA LEU A 514 -24.74 -2.36 5.78
C LEU A 514 -24.66 -2.03 4.29
N VAL A 515 -24.97 -3.03 3.45
CA VAL A 515 -25.09 -2.87 2.01
C VAL A 515 -26.46 -3.33 1.57
N LYS A 516 -27.06 -2.63 0.62
CA LYS A 516 -28.24 -3.04 -0.11
C LYS A 516 -27.93 -3.08 -1.60
N LEU A 517 -28.05 -4.24 -2.22
CA LEU A 517 -28.05 -4.33 -3.68
C LEU A 517 -29.45 -3.95 -4.22
N LEU A 518 -29.44 -3.04 -5.17
CA LEU A 518 -30.61 -2.59 -5.94
C LEU A 518 -30.53 -3.19 -7.35
N GLY A 519 -30.96 -4.43 -7.48
CA GLY A 519 -30.71 -5.25 -8.68
C GLY A 519 -29.25 -5.73 -8.73
N GLU A 520 -28.75 -6.01 -9.94
CA GLU A 520 -27.40 -6.55 -10.17
C GLU A 520 -26.34 -5.46 -10.40
N TYR A 521 -26.77 -4.23 -10.68
CA TYR A 521 -25.92 -3.17 -11.21
C TYR A 521 -25.72 -1.99 -10.26
N LEU A 522 -26.40 -1.96 -9.13
CA LEU A 522 -26.36 -0.83 -8.20
C LEU A 522 -26.34 -1.31 -6.75
N SER A 523 -25.50 -0.69 -5.91
CA SER A 523 -25.50 -0.89 -4.47
C SER A 523 -25.42 0.42 -3.71
N VAL A 524 -26.12 0.48 -2.59
CA VAL A 524 -25.99 1.54 -1.57
C VAL A 524 -25.35 0.92 -0.35
N HIS A 525 -24.37 1.59 0.23
CA HIS A 525 -23.75 1.14 1.46
C HIS A 525 -23.65 2.26 2.50
N ALA A 526 -23.73 1.89 3.75
CA ALA A 526 -23.48 2.76 4.89
C ALA A 526 -22.59 2.05 5.88
N SER A 527 -21.70 2.76 6.54
CA SER A 527 -20.87 2.21 7.60
C SER A 527 -20.56 3.22 8.69
N THR A 528 -20.31 2.70 9.89
CA THR A 528 -19.66 3.43 10.97
C THR A 528 -18.52 2.62 11.51
N SER A 529 -17.41 3.27 11.82
CA SER A 529 -16.20 2.65 12.34
C SER A 529 -15.52 3.57 13.34
N TYR A 530 -14.97 2.96 14.37
CA TYR A 530 -14.12 3.62 15.34
C TYR A 530 -12.69 3.12 15.17
N GLY A 531 -11.73 4.02 15.30
CA GLY A 531 -10.32 3.70 15.27
C GLY A 531 -9.54 4.59 16.22
N TYR A 532 -8.29 4.24 16.39
CA TYR A 532 -7.36 5.00 17.21
C TYR A 532 -5.96 4.93 16.61
N SER A 533 -5.13 5.91 16.98
CA SER A 533 -3.72 5.94 16.60
C SER A 533 -2.90 6.23 17.87
N PRO A 534 -2.09 5.28 18.32
CA PRO A 534 -1.22 5.50 19.46
C PRO A 534 -0.10 6.48 19.08
N PRO A 535 0.44 7.24 20.05
CA PRO A 535 1.60 8.08 19.80
C PRO A 535 2.83 7.21 19.52
N PRO A 536 3.59 7.50 18.45
CA PRO A 536 4.88 6.87 18.22
C PRO A 536 5.92 7.37 19.24
N LEU A 537 7.06 6.70 19.27
CA LEU A 537 8.11 6.97 20.27
C LEU A 537 8.56 8.44 20.31
N TRP A 538 8.69 9.10 19.14
CA TRP A 538 9.11 10.50 19.08
C TRP A 538 8.11 11.51 19.65
N GLU A 539 6.83 11.16 19.77
CA GLU A 539 5.82 11.99 20.45
C GLU A 539 5.81 11.76 21.96
N ILE A 540 6.37 10.65 22.43
CA ILE A 540 6.45 10.26 23.85
C ILE A 540 7.75 10.76 24.48
N ASN A 541 8.83 10.76 23.73
CA ASN A 541 10.14 11.18 24.21
C ASN A 541 10.25 12.71 24.15
N ASN A 542 10.45 13.34 25.28
CA ASN A 542 10.70 14.77 25.35
C ASN A 542 12.20 15.03 25.13
N TYR A 543 12.53 16.13 24.46
CA TYR A 543 13.94 16.56 24.24
C TYR A 543 14.74 16.86 25.52
N ASP A 544 14.07 16.94 26.68
CA ASP A 544 14.74 17.09 27.98
C ASP A 544 15.08 15.74 28.64
N GLY A 545 14.97 14.65 27.92
CA GLY A 545 15.25 13.32 28.42
C GLY A 545 14.18 12.75 29.37
N THR A 546 12.93 13.26 29.32
CA THR A 546 11.83 12.70 30.09
C THR A 546 10.79 12.04 29.19
N LEU A 547 10.05 11.06 29.69
CA LEU A 547 8.94 10.45 28.99
C LEU A 547 7.62 11.18 29.31
N ASN A 548 6.87 11.53 28.27
CA ASN A 548 5.53 12.05 28.40
C ASN A 548 4.52 10.91 28.68
N LYS A 549 4.35 10.58 29.96
CA LYS A 549 3.43 9.52 30.41
C LYS A 549 1.95 9.93 30.37
N SER A 550 1.66 11.21 30.09
CA SER A 550 0.29 11.74 30.08
C SER A 550 -0.33 11.76 28.66
N ILE A 551 0.42 11.36 27.63
CA ILE A 551 -0.08 11.33 26.27
C ILE A 551 -0.97 10.12 26.02
N PHE A 552 -2.12 10.34 25.38
CA PHE A 552 -3.09 9.29 25.04
C PHE A 552 -3.17 9.10 23.52
N PRO A 553 -3.61 7.90 23.05
CA PRO A 553 -3.91 7.68 21.64
C PRO A 553 -4.97 8.64 21.10
N GLU A 554 -4.81 9.06 19.86
CA GLU A 554 -5.85 9.78 19.12
C GLU A 554 -7.01 8.85 18.83
N ASP A 555 -8.24 9.34 18.96
CA ASP A 555 -9.48 8.58 18.76
C ASP A 555 -10.29 9.16 17.59
N GLY A 556 -10.82 8.29 16.73
CA GLY A 556 -11.62 8.72 15.57
C GLY A 556 -12.89 7.88 15.38
N ILE A 557 -14.02 8.54 15.16
CA ILE A 557 -15.24 7.90 14.70
C ILE A 557 -15.59 8.41 13.32
N ASN A 558 -15.87 7.48 12.40
CA ASN A 558 -16.15 7.76 11.00
C ASN A 558 -17.53 7.21 10.60
N TYR A 559 -18.27 8.01 9.85
CA TYR A 559 -19.55 7.65 9.24
C TYR A 559 -19.41 7.79 7.73
N GLU A 560 -19.91 6.80 6.99
CA GLU A 560 -19.86 6.78 5.53
C GLU A 560 -21.22 6.41 4.95
N LEU A 561 -21.52 7.01 3.79
CA LEU A 561 -22.61 6.65 2.93
C LEU A 561 -22.10 6.63 1.49
N GLY A 562 -22.32 5.56 0.77
CA GLY A 562 -21.84 5.44 -0.60
C GLY A 562 -22.81 4.76 -1.55
N LEU A 563 -22.57 5.02 -2.82
CA LEU A 563 -23.30 4.49 -3.97
C LEU A 563 -22.31 3.93 -4.98
N ARG A 564 -22.47 2.68 -5.37
CA ARG A 564 -21.67 2.01 -6.39
C ARG A 564 -22.56 1.45 -7.48
N GLY A 565 -22.05 1.47 -8.69
CA GLY A 565 -22.81 0.89 -9.77
C GLY A 565 -21.97 0.63 -11.01
N ASN A 566 -22.58 -0.24 -11.83
CA ASN A 566 -22.15 -0.54 -13.17
C ASN A 566 -23.35 -0.35 -14.09
N LEU A 567 -23.30 0.60 -14.98
CA LEU A 567 -24.39 1.02 -15.83
C LEU A 567 -24.02 0.94 -17.31
N LEU A 568 -24.99 1.21 -18.19
CA LEU A 568 -24.81 1.29 -19.64
C LEU A 568 -24.22 0.01 -20.24
N ASN A 569 -24.77 -1.15 -19.86
CA ASN A 569 -24.27 -2.47 -20.29
C ASN A 569 -22.78 -2.67 -19.96
N ASN A 570 -22.42 -2.44 -18.71
CA ASN A 570 -21.07 -2.60 -18.18
C ASN A 570 -20.03 -1.61 -18.78
N LYS A 571 -20.47 -0.49 -19.34
CA LYS A 571 -19.56 0.53 -19.85
C LYS A 571 -19.18 1.61 -18.85
N LEU A 572 -20.06 1.89 -17.88
CA LEU A 572 -19.85 2.93 -16.87
C LEU A 572 -19.79 2.31 -15.48
N ASP A 573 -18.60 2.32 -14.89
CA ASP A 573 -18.39 2.01 -13.49
C ASP A 573 -18.28 3.29 -12.66
N PHE A 574 -18.91 3.31 -11.48
CA PHE A 574 -18.76 4.40 -10.53
C PHE A 574 -18.78 3.94 -9.08
N ASP A 575 -18.02 4.63 -8.24
CA ASP A 575 -18.02 4.51 -6.78
C ASP A 575 -17.97 5.91 -6.20
N ILE A 576 -19.02 6.31 -5.47
CA ILE A 576 -19.16 7.64 -4.87
C ILE A 576 -19.43 7.45 -3.39
N THR A 577 -18.60 8.02 -2.54
CA THR A 577 -18.74 7.92 -1.08
C THR A 577 -18.62 9.30 -0.44
N THR A 578 -19.58 9.65 0.41
CA THR A 578 -19.46 10.78 1.33
C THR A 578 -19.14 10.25 2.73
N TYR A 579 -18.38 11.03 3.49
CA TYR A 579 -17.99 10.65 4.84
C TYR A 579 -17.89 11.86 5.77
N GLN A 580 -18.00 11.56 7.06
CA GLN A 580 -17.73 12.50 8.14
C GLN A 580 -16.98 11.78 9.25
N MET A 581 -15.80 12.27 9.58
CA MET A 581 -14.98 11.76 10.67
C MET A 581 -14.77 12.83 11.73
N PHE A 582 -14.86 12.42 12.99
CA PHE A 582 -14.52 13.21 14.16
C PHE A 582 -13.29 12.61 14.80
N LEU A 583 -12.20 13.36 14.82
CA LEU A 583 -10.96 12.97 15.50
C LEU A 583 -10.87 13.78 16.81
N LYS A 584 -10.55 13.08 17.92
CA LYS A 584 -10.32 13.65 19.24
C LYS A 584 -8.93 13.28 19.74
N ASN A 585 -8.47 14.00 20.75
CA ASN A 585 -7.18 13.81 21.38
C ASN A 585 -6.01 13.89 20.39
N ALA A 586 -6.12 14.75 19.34
CA ALA A 586 -5.03 14.94 18.41
C ALA A 586 -3.76 15.33 19.19
N VAL A 587 -2.65 14.69 18.84
CA VAL A 587 -1.35 14.99 19.45
C VAL A 587 -0.76 16.22 18.77
N VAL A 588 -0.44 17.23 19.55
CA VAL A 588 0.05 18.53 19.06
C VAL A 588 1.38 18.89 19.72
N PRO A 589 2.28 19.56 18.98
CA PRO A 589 3.53 20.07 19.54
C PRO A 589 3.26 21.22 20.52
N VAL A 590 4.10 21.31 21.55
CA VAL A 590 4.10 22.38 22.55
C VAL A 590 5.52 22.88 22.70
N VAL A 591 5.75 24.18 22.53
CA VAL A 591 7.06 24.80 22.81
C VAL A 591 7.14 25.14 24.29
N ARG A 592 8.17 24.65 24.97
CA ARG A 592 8.45 24.93 26.37
C ARG A 592 9.17 26.26 26.55
N PRO A 593 9.21 26.83 27.77
CA PRO A 593 9.93 28.07 28.03
C PRO A 593 11.43 28.05 27.67
N ASN A 594 12.04 26.86 27.67
CA ASN A 594 13.43 26.66 27.25
C ASN A 594 13.59 26.47 25.72
N GLY A 595 12.54 26.64 24.92
CA GLY A 595 12.57 26.50 23.47
C GLY A 595 12.46 25.05 22.96
N THR A 596 12.44 24.05 23.83
CA THR A 596 12.30 22.65 23.41
C THR A 596 10.86 22.28 23.04
N THR A 597 10.68 21.32 22.14
CA THR A 597 9.36 20.83 21.75
C THR A 597 8.97 19.62 22.58
N ALA A 598 7.76 19.63 23.10
CA ALA A 598 7.08 18.50 23.69
C ALA A 598 5.75 18.24 22.97
N TYR A 599 5.03 17.20 23.33
CA TYR A 599 3.73 16.88 22.75
C TYR A 599 2.66 16.74 23.83
N LYS A 600 1.42 17.10 23.48
CA LYS A 600 0.25 16.91 24.35
C LYS A 600 -0.99 16.54 23.53
N ASN A 601 -2.00 15.97 24.17
CA ASN A 601 -3.32 15.82 23.57
C ASN A 601 -4.08 17.15 23.72
N ALA A 602 -4.27 17.88 22.65
CA ALA A 602 -4.87 19.22 22.73
C ALA A 602 -5.74 19.60 21.53
N GLY A 603 -6.08 18.65 20.68
CA GLY A 603 -6.82 19.01 19.48
C GLY A 603 -7.98 18.06 19.16
N SER A 604 -8.94 18.61 18.43
CA SER A 604 -9.99 17.83 17.77
C SER A 604 -10.24 18.39 16.38
N THR A 605 -10.65 17.50 15.43
CA THR A 605 -10.99 17.91 14.08
C THR A 605 -12.34 17.35 13.64
N THR A 606 -12.98 18.06 12.71
CA THR A 606 -14.10 17.55 11.93
C THR A 606 -13.67 17.46 10.49
N GLN A 607 -13.73 16.28 9.93
CA GLN A 607 -13.31 15.95 8.58
C GLN A 607 -14.53 15.50 7.76
N LYS A 608 -14.94 16.32 6.79
CA LYS A 608 -16.06 16.01 5.89
C LYS A 608 -15.54 15.91 4.47
N GLY A 609 -15.99 14.92 3.72
CA GLY A 609 -15.55 14.80 2.35
C GLY A 609 -16.48 14.00 1.46
N LEU A 610 -16.18 14.10 0.17
CA LEU A 610 -16.80 13.33 -0.89
C LEU A 610 -15.69 12.78 -1.79
N GLU A 611 -15.78 11.52 -2.11
CA GLU A 611 -14.86 10.80 -2.98
C GLU A 611 -15.65 10.18 -4.12
N ALA A 612 -15.19 10.34 -5.36
CA ALA A 612 -15.82 9.78 -6.54
C ALA A 612 -14.78 9.17 -7.48
N MET A 613 -15.06 7.97 -7.94
CA MET A 613 -14.30 7.29 -9.00
C MET A 613 -15.26 6.93 -10.11
N LEU A 614 -14.92 7.30 -11.35
CA LEU A 614 -15.70 7.00 -12.55
C LEU A 614 -14.77 6.34 -13.56
N THR A 615 -15.24 5.31 -14.24
CA THR A 615 -14.54 4.67 -15.37
C THR A 615 -15.53 4.42 -16.48
N TYR A 616 -15.18 4.85 -17.70
CA TYR A 616 -16.01 4.65 -18.87
C TYR A 616 -15.27 3.92 -19.99
N GLN A 617 -15.82 2.82 -20.42
CA GLN A 617 -15.29 2.02 -21.53
C GLN A 617 -15.88 2.50 -22.85
N PHE A 618 -15.09 3.29 -23.61
CA PHE A 618 -15.50 3.81 -24.92
C PHE A 618 -15.50 2.71 -25.97
N ILE A 619 -14.42 1.94 -26.03
CA ILE A 619 -14.20 0.87 -27.00
C ILE A 619 -13.70 -0.36 -26.27
N SER A 620 -14.30 -1.50 -26.56
CA SER A 620 -13.92 -2.83 -26.13
C SER A 620 -14.28 -3.81 -27.23
N ASP A 621 -13.43 -3.92 -28.22
CA ASP A 621 -13.66 -4.75 -29.39
C ASP A 621 -12.30 -5.11 -30.03
N ALA A 622 -11.86 -6.33 -29.77
CA ALA A 622 -10.55 -6.84 -30.27
C ALA A 622 -10.47 -6.90 -31.80
N THR A 623 -11.61 -6.79 -32.52
CA THR A 623 -11.63 -6.81 -33.98
C THR A 623 -11.28 -5.47 -34.61
N LYS A 624 -11.50 -4.37 -33.87
CA LYS A 624 -11.26 -3.00 -34.33
C LYS A 624 -9.78 -2.62 -34.29
N PRO A 625 -9.33 -1.66 -35.11
CA PRO A 625 -7.97 -1.12 -35.04
C PRO A 625 -7.60 -0.60 -33.65
N VAL A 626 -8.49 0.16 -33.00
CA VAL A 626 -8.44 0.46 -31.57
C VAL A 626 -9.24 -0.62 -30.86
N SER A 627 -8.56 -1.53 -30.19
CA SER A 627 -9.17 -2.69 -29.52
C SER A 627 -9.75 -2.33 -28.15
N GLN A 628 -9.14 -1.37 -27.49
CA GLN A 628 -9.59 -0.89 -26.16
C GLN A 628 -9.37 0.62 -26.05
N MET A 629 -10.36 1.32 -25.52
CA MET A 629 -10.24 2.71 -25.09
C MET A 629 -11.09 2.92 -23.85
N LYS A 630 -10.44 3.34 -22.77
CA LYS A 630 -11.04 3.58 -21.46
C LYS A 630 -10.64 4.94 -20.93
N GLY A 631 -11.61 5.72 -20.48
CA GLY A 631 -11.42 6.94 -19.72
C GLY A 631 -11.75 6.73 -18.24
N TRP A 632 -11.04 7.41 -17.37
CA TRP A 632 -11.31 7.36 -15.95
C TRP A 632 -11.11 8.73 -15.29
N LEU A 633 -11.82 8.95 -14.19
CA LEU A 633 -11.79 10.18 -13.41
C LEU A 633 -11.90 9.83 -11.92
N SER A 634 -11.06 10.44 -11.12
CA SER A 634 -11.05 10.35 -9.67
C SER A 634 -11.10 11.75 -9.08
N TYR A 635 -12.01 11.99 -8.15
CA TYR A 635 -12.20 13.28 -7.51
C TYR A 635 -12.36 13.11 -6.02
N ALA A 636 -11.71 13.97 -5.24
CA ALA A 636 -11.96 14.10 -3.81
C ALA A 636 -12.17 15.57 -3.41
N TYR A 637 -13.20 15.78 -2.61
CA TYR A 637 -13.46 17.01 -1.90
C TYR A 637 -13.23 16.81 -0.41
N SER A 638 -12.48 17.71 0.24
CA SER A 638 -12.11 17.64 1.65
C SER A 638 -12.34 18.97 2.34
N ASN A 639 -13.28 19.00 3.28
CA ASN A 639 -13.56 20.15 4.14
C ASN A 639 -13.25 19.77 5.58
N TYR A 640 -11.96 19.90 5.94
CA TYR A 640 -11.46 19.54 7.25
C TYR A 640 -11.14 20.79 8.05
N LYS A 641 -11.59 20.82 9.30
CA LYS A 641 -11.42 21.96 10.20
C LYS A 641 -11.01 21.50 11.60
N PHE A 642 -10.14 22.25 12.20
CA PHE A 642 -9.91 22.17 13.64
C PHE A 642 -11.17 22.62 14.39
N ARG A 643 -11.50 21.94 15.47
CA ARG A 643 -12.63 22.30 16.35
C ARG A 643 -12.13 22.97 17.62
N GLU A 644 -11.32 22.27 18.37
CA GLU A 644 -10.70 22.71 19.62
C GLU A 644 -9.21 22.45 19.45
N TYR A 645 -8.46 23.45 19.08
CA TYR A 645 -7.05 23.29 18.76
C TYR A 645 -6.25 24.53 19.15
N THR A 646 -5.43 24.37 20.18
CA THR A 646 -4.50 25.41 20.64
C THR A 646 -3.08 24.87 20.62
N THR A 647 -2.15 25.67 20.11
CA THR A 647 -0.72 25.43 20.20
C THR A 647 -0.05 26.46 21.12
N GLN A 648 1.16 26.17 21.55
CA GLN A 648 1.99 27.14 22.25
C GLN A 648 3.20 27.45 21.37
N SER A 649 3.54 28.73 21.29
CA SER A 649 4.73 29.23 20.62
C SER A 649 5.53 30.07 21.60
N TYR A 650 6.85 30.05 21.48
CA TYR A 650 7.72 30.89 22.27
C TYR A 650 8.02 32.19 21.51
N ASP A 651 7.63 33.30 22.07
CA ASP A 651 7.96 34.62 21.53
C ASP A 651 9.32 35.06 22.09
N TRP A 652 10.34 34.97 21.28
CA TRP A 652 11.70 35.37 21.64
C TRP A 652 11.88 36.86 21.89
N SER A 653 10.97 37.70 21.34
CA SER A 653 11.03 39.15 21.54
C SER A 653 10.57 39.58 22.94
N THR A 654 9.58 38.89 23.48
CA THR A 654 8.99 39.12 24.79
C THR A 654 9.45 38.10 25.84
N ASN A 655 10.18 37.07 25.43
CA ASN A 655 10.64 35.93 26.28
C ASN A 655 9.47 35.25 27.00
N THR A 656 8.32 35.12 26.31
CA THR A 656 7.09 34.54 26.87
C THR A 656 6.54 33.41 25.99
N VAL A 657 5.82 32.47 26.61
CA VAL A 657 5.03 31.47 25.88
C VAL A 657 3.66 32.10 25.58
N ILE A 658 3.32 32.18 24.30
CA ILE A 658 2.01 32.59 23.81
C ILE A 658 1.16 31.40 23.40
N THR A 659 -0.13 31.45 23.70
CA THR A 659 -1.10 30.43 23.26
C THR A 659 -1.82 30.95 22.01
N LEU A 660 -1.76 30.12 20.94
CA LEU A 660 -2.41 30.42 19.66
C LEU A 660 -3.63 29.50 19.52
N ASP A 661 -4.79 30.09 19.23
CA ASP A 661 -6.03 29.34 18.95
C ASP A 661 -6.22 29.22 17.44
N HIS A 662 -6.25 27.98 16.98
CA HIS A 662 -6.44 27.58 15.58
C HIS A 662 -7.85 27.03 15.30
N SER A 663 -8.76 27.10 16.27
CA SER A 663 -10.12 26.58 16.14
C SER A 663 -10.86 27.22 14.97
N GLY A 664 -11.49 26.40 14.12
CA GLY A 664 -12.17 26.86 12.91
C GLY A 664 -11.29 26.93 11.65
N ASN A 665 -9.96 26.94 11.79
CA ASN A 665 -9.01 26.93 10.68
C ASN A 665 -9.11 25.61 9.91
N LYS A 666 -8.69 25.65 8.63
CA LYS A 666 -8.53 24.43 7.81
C LYS A 666 -7.38 23.61 8.34
N VAL A 667 -7.53 22.29 8.29
CA VAL A 667 -6.46 21.37 8.70
C VAL A 667 -5.29 21.48 7.74
N THR A 668 -4.11 21.66 8.28
CA THR A 668 -2.84 21.80 7.56
C THR A 668 -2.56 20.59 6.69
N GLY A 669 -2.05 20.80 5.48
CA GLY A 669 -1.70 19.74 4.54
C GLY A 669 -2.88 19.09 3.81
N VAL A 670 -4.09 19.59 3.99
CA VAL A 670 -5.29 19.07 3.33
C VAL A 670 -5.75 20.05 2.24
N MET A 671 -5.68 19.59 0.99
CA MET A 671 -6.21 20.35 -0.14
C MET A 671 -7.73 20.15 -0.26
N PRO A 672 -8.51 21.23 -0.46
CA PRO A 672 -9.96 21.13 -0.60
C PRO A 672 -10.41 20.28 -1.79
N HIS A 673 -9.75 20.41 -2.91
CA HIS A 673 -10.07 19.66 -4.12
C HIS A 673 -8.83 18.94 -4.67
N SER A 674 -9.00 17.67 -5.00
CA SER A 674 -8.03 16.92 -5.80
C SER A 674 -8.74 16.16 -6.90
N LEU A 675 -8.16 16.20 -8.10
CA LEU A 675 -8.69 15.52 -9.28
C LEU A 675 -7.56 14.77 -9.98
N SER A 676 -7.82 13.55 -10.39
CA SER A 676 -7.00 12.87 -11.38
C SER A 676 -7.87 12.26 -12.46
N ALA A 677 -7.41 12.31 -13.71
CA ALA A 677 -8.12 11.78 -14.84
C ALA A 677 -7.14 11.24 -15.89
N GLY A 678 -7.59 10.29 -16.70
CA GLY A 678 -6.73 9.75 -17.75
C GLY A 678 -7.47 8.95 -18.80
N ILE A 679 -6.72 8.58 -19.83
CA ILE A 679 -7.17 7.72 -20.92
C ILE A 679 -6.14 6.60 -21.08
N ASP A 680 -6.63 5.37 -21.16
CA ASP A 680 -5.89 4.18 -21.55
C ASP A 680 -6.39 3.72 -22.91
N LEU A 681 -5.50 3.58 -23.89
CA LEU A 681 -5.80 3.17 -25.25
C LEU A 681 -4.87 2.02 -25.64
N GLU A 682 -5.44 0.98 -26.26
CA GLU A 682 -4.68 -0.13 -26.85
C GLU A 682 -5.20 -0.41 -28.25
N THR A 683 -4.30 -0.80 -29.16
CA THR A 683 -4.60 -1.14 -30.55
C THR A 683 -4.35 -2.62 -30.82
N LYS A 684 -5.01 -3.15 -31.81
CA LYS A 684 -4.83 -4.55 -32.27
C LYS A 684 -3.39 -4.83 -32.73
N CYS A 685 -2.69 -3.85 -33.24
CA CYS A 685 -1.28 -4.02 -33.66
C CYS A 685 -0.28 -4.01 -32.50
N GLY A 686 -0.74 -3.68 -31.26
CA GLY A 686 0.08 -3.67 -30.05
C GLY A 686 0.58 -2.28 -29.63
N ILE A 687 0.19 -1.21 -30.31
CA ILE A 687 0.44 0.16 -29.85
C ILE A 687 -0.46 0.44 -28.65
N TYR A 688 0.08 1.07 -27.61
CA TYR A 688 -0.70 1.54 -26.49
C TYR A 688 -0.31 2.96 -26.10
N PHE A 689 -1.27 3.67 -25.49
CA PHE A 689 -1.10 5.01 -24.98
C PHE A 689 -1.82 5.16 -23.64
N ASN A 690 -1.12 5.69 -22.64
CA ASN A 690 -1.68 6.01 -21.33
C ASN A 690 -1.42 7.48 -21.02
N THR A 691 -2.41 8.17 -20.50
CA THR A 691 -2.23 9.52 -19.97
C THR A 691 -2.86 9.64 -18.59
N THR A 692 -2.25 10.48 -17.76
CA THR A 692 -2.74 10.80 -16.41
C THR A 692 -2.52 12.28 -16.16
N GLY A 693 -3.63 12.98 -15.91
CA GLY A 693 -3.62 14.37 -15.45
C GLY A 693 -3.95 14.42 -13.96
N TYR A 694 -3.33 15.32 -13.23
CA TYR A 694 -3.60 15.62 -11.82
C TYR A 694 -3.87 17.11 -11.67
N TYR A 695 -4.81 17.44 -10.81
CA TYR A 695 -5.04 18.79 -10.29
C TYR A 695 -5.09 18.71 -8.77
N TYR A 696 -4.35 19.58 -8.12
CA TYR A 696 -4.34 19.76 -6.68
C TYR A 696 -4.58 21.22 -6.35
N ASP A 697 -5.53 21.46 -5.45
CA ASP A 697 -5.92 22.81 -5.01
C ASP A 697 -4.94 23.40 -4.01
N LYS A 698 -5.07 24.68 -3.71
CA LYS A 698 -4.28 25.38 -2.69
C LYS A 698 -4.31 24.66 -1.36
N THR A 699 -3.12 24.43 -0.79
CA THR A 699 -2.95 23.66 0.43
C THR A 699 -2.45 24.54 1.56
N PRO A 700 -3.10 24.59 2.74
CA PRO A 700 -2.59 25.31 3.90
C PRO A 700 -1.31 24.65 4.41
N LEU A 701 -0.28 25.46 4.66
CA LEU A 701 1.06 25.00 5.05
C LEU A 701 1.31 25.07 6.56
N ASN A 702 0.50 25.86 7.28
CA ASN A 702 0.57 25.97 8.74
C ASN A 702 -0.82 26.03 9.37
N ASP A 703 -0.89 25.75 10.66
CA ASP A 703 -2.15 25.66 11.41
C ASP A 703 -2.85 27.01 11.57
N ALA A 704 -2.09 28.10 11.49
CA ALA A 704 -2.63 29.46 11.46
C ALA A 704 -3.31 29.81 10.11
N ASN A 705 -3.12 29.00 9.08
CA ASN A 705 -3.58 29.24 7.70
C ASN A 705 -3.06 30.56 7.09
N THR A 706 -1.88 31.00 7.50
CA THR A 706 -1.22 32.21 6.98
C THR A 706 -0.41 31.96 5.71
N TYR A 707 0.04 30.70 5.53
CA TYR A 707 0.79 30.26 4.36
C TYR A 707 0.04 29.19 3.58
N TYR A 708 0.11 29.28 2.25
CA TYR A 708 -0.51 28.32 1.34
C TYR A 708 0.45 27.96 0.20
N ALA A 709 0.50 26.67 -0.14
CA ALA A 709 1.05 26.25 -1.43
C ALA A 709 0.04 26.51 -2.55
N ASP A 710 0.51 26.96 -3.71
CA ASP A 710 -0.33 27.23 -4.86
C ASP A 710 -0.95 25.95 -5.44
N ALA A 711 -2.11 26.11 -6.07
CA ALA A 711 -2.72 25.05 -6.85
C ALA A 711 -1.87 24.74 -8.09
N TYR A 712 -1.84 23.47 -8.48
CA TYR A 712 -1.08 23.07 -9.67
C TYR A 712 -1.74 21.95 -10.46
N THR A 713 -1.37 21.84 -11.73
CA THR A 713 -1.73 20.73 -12.61
C THR A 713 -0.48 20.03 -13.12
N GLN A 714 -0.57 18.72 -13.29
CA GLN A 714 0.49 17.90 -13.85
C GLN A 714 -0.10 16.94 -14.88
N ILE A 715 0.57 16.74 -16.01
CA ILE A 715 0.17 15.79 -17.04
C ILE A 715 1.33 14.87 -17.33
N ASN A 716 1.09 13.57 -17.25
CA ASN A 716 2.02 12.51 -17.60
C ASN A 716 1.46 11.71 -18.76
N ALA A 717 2.33 11.24 -19.66
CA ALA A 717 1.93 10.39 -20.76
C ALA A 717 2.97 9.31 -21.03
N LYS A 718 2.51 8.14 -21.47
CA LYS A 718 3.33 7.01 -21.90
C LYS A 718 2.79 6.46 -23.21
N PHE A 719 3.68 6.25 -24.14
CA PHE A 719 3.41 5.59 -25.40
C PHE A 719 4.28 4.35 -25.52
N GLY A 720 3.76 3.26 -26.03
CA GLY A 720 4.54 2.05 -26.23
C GLY A 720 3.99 1.12 -27.30
N TYR A 721 4.79 0.13 -27.58
CA TYR A 721 4.49 -0.93 -28.55
C TYR A 721 4.82 -2.29 -27.93
N LYS A 722 3.82 -3.15 -27.82
CA LYS A 722 3.93 -4.48 -27.24
C LYS A 722 3.59 -5.52 -28.30
N LYS A 723 4.47 -6.49 -28.51
CA LYS A 723 4.26 -7.58 -29.48
C LYS A 723 4.76 -8.91 -28.97
N SER A 724 3.95 -9.94 -29.19
CA SER A 724 4.37 -11.32 -28.99
C SER A 724 4.85 -11.93 -30.31
N ILE A 725 6.04 -12.54 -30.29
CA ILE A 725 6.68 -13.21 -31.41
C ILE A 725 7.12 -14.57 -30.92
N ARG A 726 6.37 -15.63 -31.28
CA ARG A 726 6.58 -16.99 -30.75
C ARG A 726 6.60 -16.99 -29.21
N CYS A 727 7.70 -17.44 -28.60
CA CYS A 727 7.90 -17.47 -27.15
C CYS A 727 8.36 -16.15 -26.54
N PHE A 728 8.65 -15.13 -27.35
CA PHE A 728 9.09 -13.81 -26.88
C PHE A 728 7.96 -12.81 -26.90
N GLN A 729 7.91 -11.97 -25.87
CA GLN A 729 7.09 -10.76 -25.86
C GLN A 729 8.02 -9.57 -25.63
N VAL A 730 7.98 -8.62 -26.55
CA VAL A 730 8.76 -7.37 -26.50
C VAL A 730 7.80 -6.22 -26.19
N ASP A 731 8.17 -5.34 -25.26
CA ASP A 731 7.45 -4.11 -24.92
C ASP A 731 8.48 -2.96 -24.92
N ILE A 732 8.34 -2.03 -25.86
CA ILE A 732 9.20 -0.84 -25.99
C ILE A 732 8.31 0.37 -25.70
N PHE A 733 8.80 1.27 -24.86
CA PHE A 733 8.02 2.44 -24.47
C PHE A 733 8.87 3.68 -24.25
N ALA A 734 8.22 4.83 -24.40
CA ALA A 734 8.73 6.13 -24.01
C ALA A 734 7.63 6.92 -23.28
N GLY A 735 8.03 7.86 -22.46
CA GLY A 735 7.08 8.67 -21.72
C GLY A 735 7.63 10.02 -21.30
N ILE A 736 6.72 10.85 -20.86
CA ILE A 736 6.97 12.19 -20.37
C ILE A 736 6.23 12.37 -19.05
N ASN A 737 6.94 12.83 -18.04
CA ASN A 737 6.33 13.30 -16.80
C ASN A 737 6.30 14.83 -16.79
N ASN A 738 5.26 15.40 -16.18
CA ASN A 738 5.06 16.84 -16.09
C ASN A 738 5.20 17.54 -17.46
N ALA A 739 4.43 17.10 -18.45
CA ALA A 739 4.48 17.61 -19.81
C ALA A 739 4.27 19.14 -19.90
N GLY A 740 3.46 19.70 -18.98
CA GLY A 740 3.22 21.15 -18.85
C GLY A 740 4.40 21.94 -18.28
N ASN A 741 5.45 21.27 -17.79
CA ASN A 741 6.58 21.89 -17.09
C ASN A 741 6.15 22.76 -15.89
N THR A 742 5.10 22.34 -15.19
CA THR A 742 4.59 23.05 -14.01
C THR A 742 5.57 22.93 -12.85
N GLN A 743 5.88 24.04 -12.20
CA GLN A 743 6.67 24.06 -10.97
C GLN A 743 5.75 23.72 -9.80
N TYR A 744 6.10 22.70 -9.03
CA TYR A 744 5.38 22.27 -7.83
C TYR A 744 6.31 21.57 -6.84
N SER A 745 5.84 21.30 -5.63
CA SER A 745 6.58 20.53 -4.62
C SER A 745 6.14 19.08 -4.61
N SER A 746 7.10 18.15 -4.67
CA SER A 746 6.87 16.69 -4.53
C SER A 746 6.47 16.32 -3.11
N LEU A 747 6.86 17.12 -2.12
CA LEU A 747 6.51 17.00 -0.72
C LEU A 747 6.49 18.40 -0.09
N LEU A 748 5.45 18.69 0.67
CA LEU A 748 5.35 19.93 1.45
C LEU A 748 5.71 19.64 2.92
N LEU A 749 6.54 20.48 3.51
CA LEU A 749 6.76 20.50 4.95
C LEU A 749 5.67 21.38 5.59
N TYR A 750 5.09 20.91 6.68
CA TYR A 750 4.02 21.62 7.37
C TYR A 750 4.54 22.21 8.66
N ASN A 751 3.99 23.38 9.05
CA ASN A 751 4.41 24.14 10.24
C ASN A 751 5.94 24.39 10.28
N ALA A 752 6.54 24.62 9.11
CA ALA A 752 7.97 24.88 8.95
C ALA A 752 8.30 26.38 8.98
N ASP A 753 7.45 27.18 9.61
CA ASP A 753 7.59 28.61 9.85
C ASP A 753 8.35 28.84 11.17
N ALA A 754 9.67 28.73 11.14
CA ALA A 754 10.53 29.03 12.29
C ALA A 754 10.68 30.53 12.48
N ASN A 755 10.76 30.97 13.74
CA ASN A 755 10.93 32.38 14.11
C ASN A 755 12.18 33.01 13.45
N GLY A 756 11.98 34.05 12.66
CA GLY A 756 13.04 34.88 12.10
C GLY A 756 13.78 34.30 10.88
N VAL A 757 13.38 33.18 10.36
CA VAL A 757 13.91 32.56 9.12
C VAL A 757 12.78 32.41 8.10
N PRO A 758 13.00 32.67 6.79
CA PRO A 758 11.99 32.40 5.78
C PRO A 758 11.49 30.95 5.86
N PRO A 759 10.16 30.71 5.87
CA PRO A 759 9.61 29.37 6.05
C PRO A 759 10.04 28.42 4.93
N GLN A 760 10.55 27.22 5.28
CA GLN A 760 11.11 26.25 4.34
C GLN A 760 10.11 25.13 4.02
N PHE A 761 8.99 25.49 3.43
CA PHE A 761 7.89 24.56 3.17
C PHE A 761 8.09 23.64 1.95
N TYR A 762 8.96 23.99 0.99
CA TYR A 762 8.92 23.44 -0.35
C TYR A 762 10.07 22.46 -0.62
N ASN A 763 9.71 21.32 -1.20
CA ASN A 763 10.67 20.39 -1.83
C ASN A 763 10.34 20.32 -3.34
N PRO A 764 10.99 21.16 -4.17
CA PRO A 764 10.69 21.26 -5.58
C PRO A 764 10.82 19.93 -6.31
N SER A 765 9.80 19.60 -7.10
CA SER A 765 9.78 18.44 -7.98
C SER A 765 10.51 18.76 -9.29
N ALA A 766 10.93 17.71 -10.00
CA ALA A 766 11.44 17.85 -11.35
C ALA A 766 10.39 18.51 -12.25
N GLY A 767 10.83 19.44 -13.10
CA GLY A 767 10.06 19.95 -14.21
C GLY A 767 9.78 18.84 -15.22
N ARG A 768 9.51 19.22 -16.48
CA ARG A 768 9.34 18.26 -17.57
C ARG A 768 10.54 17.33 -17.66
N ASN A 769 10.27 16.00 -17.64
CA ASN A 769 11.30 14.99 -17.74
C ASN A 769 10.82 13.82 -18.61
N PHE A 770 11.77 13.07 -19.15
CA PHE A 770 11.52 12.03 -20.12
C PHE A 770 12.09 10.69 -19.61
N TYR A 771 11.49 9.61 -20.05
CA TYR A 771 11.99 8.26 -19.84
C TYR A 771 11.67 7.36 -21.02
N GLY A 772 12.42 6.29 -21.15
CA GLY A 772 12.16 5.25 -22.13
C GLY A 772 12.73 3.92 -21.67
N GLY A 773 12.22 2.85 -22.23
CA GLY A 773 12.67 1.53 -21.82
C GLY A 773 12.19 0.41 -22.73
N MET A 774 12.73 -0.76 -22.44
CA MET A 774 12.37 -2.00 -23.11
C MET A 774 12.21 -3.12 -22.08
N LYS A 775 11.22 -3.98 -22.31
CA LYS A 775 11.04 -5.24 -21.58
C LYS A 775 11.02 -6.40 -22.56
N LEU A 776 11.64 -7.47 -22.16
CA LEU A 776 11.64 -8.73 -22.88
C LEU A 776 11.14 -9.83 -21.95
N LYS A 777 10.04 -10.47 -22.33
CA LYS A 777 9.49 -11.63 -21.63
C LYS A 777 9.68 -12.86 -22.52
N LEU A 778 10.31 -13.88 -22.00
CA LEU A 778 10.43 -15.20 -22.60
C LEU A 778 9.45 -16.13 -21.90
N VAL A 779 8.53 -16.69 -22.65
CA VAL A 779 7.60 -17.72 -22.18
C VAL A 779 8.18 -19.08 -22.56
N LEU A 780 8.52 -19.86 -21.54
CA LEU A 780 9.20 -21.17 -21.72
C LEU A 780 8.18 -22.33 -21.86
N LYS A 781 7.02 -22.17 -21.22
CA LYS A 781 5.91 -23.12 -21.28
C LYS A 781 4.62 -22.40 -20.93
#